data_628b065290df9903bec43055fcb685b9
#
_entry.id   628b065290df9903bec43055fcb685b9
#
_cell.length_a   1.000
_cell.length_b   1.000
_cell.length_c   1.000
_cell.angle_alpha   90.00
_cell.angle_beta   90.00
_cell.angle_gamma   90.00
#
_symmetry.space_group_name_H-M   'P 1'
#
loop_
_entity.id
_entity.type
_entity.pdbx_description
1 polymer ?
#
loop_
_entity_poly.entity_id
_entity_poly.type
_entity_poly.pdbx_seq_one_letter_code
_entity_poly.pdbx_strand_id
1 'polypeptide(L)'
;MNIIAIMGPHGVFYKDEPMKELQAALQQQGFQLIWPKNSNDLLKFIEHNPRICGVIFDWDEYSLDLCCEINQLNEYLPLYAFINTHSTLDVSANEMRMALWFFEYSLGIADDIATRIRQYTQEYLDNITPPFTKALFTYVKEGKYTFCTPGHMGGTAYQKSPVGCLFYDFFGGNTLKADVSISVTELGSLLDHTGPHLEAEEYIARTFGAEQSYMVTNGTSTSNKIIGMYAAHAGSTVLIDRNCHKSLTHLLMMSDIVPLWLKPTRNALGILGGIPKREFTRESIAQKVAQTPDASWPVHAVITNSTYDGLLYNTNWIKQTLDVPSIHFDSAWVPYTHFHPIYKGKSGMSGERVPGKVFFETQSTHKMLAALSQASLIHIKGDYDEETFNEAYMMHTTTSPSYPLVASIETAAAMLRGNPGRRLINRSVERALHFRKEVQRLREETDSWFFDIWQPEEIDEANCWPITPGDDWHGFTHADHDHMYLDPVKVTILMPGMDAQGNMEKEGIPAALVAKFLDERGVVVEKTGPYNLLFLFSIGIDKTRAMGLLRGLTEFKRAYDLNLRVKNMLPDLWAEDPDFYRNMRVQELAQGIHKLIQQHDLPDLMLRAFDVLPEMKMTPHEMYQQQVKGNVETVEIEKLIGRVSANMILPYPPGVPLVMPGEMITEDSRAVLDFLLMLCSIGRHYPGFETDIHGAKCGEEGVYRVRVLKSE
;
A
#
# COMPACT_ATOMS: atom_id res chain seq x y z
N MET A 1 20.60 1.71 -18.24
CA MET A 1 21.28 2.86 -17.61
C MET A 1 22.60 3.06 -18.32
N ASN A 2 22.88 4.26 -18.80
CA ASN A 2 24.07 4.54 -19.61
C ASN A 2 24.44 6.03 -19.62
N ILE A 3 24.10 6.78 -18.57
CA ILE A 3 24.45 8.22 -18.48
C ILE A 3 25.62 8.39 -17.52
N ILE A 4 26.66 9.04 -18.00
CA ILE A 4 27.82 9.49 -17.21
C ILE A 4 27.75 11.01 -17.09
N ALA A 5 27.85 11.52 -15.87
CA ALA A 5 28.00 12.95 -15.61
C ALA A 5 29.50 13.30 -15.57
N ILE A 6 29.91 14.37 -16.23
CA ILE A 6 31.31 14.84 -16.24
C ILE A 6 31.38 16.26 -15.68
N MET A 7 32.15 16.42 -14.61
CA MET A 7 32.38 17.69 -13.91
C MET A 7 33.83 18.13 -14.06
N GLY A 8 34.03 19.34 -14.53
CA GLY A 8 35.36 19.93 -14.64
C GLY A 8 35.33 21.47 -14.58
N PRO A 9 36.49 22.13 -14.63
CA PRO A 9 36.57 23.58 -14.55
C PRO A 9 35.74 24.28 -15.63
N HIS A 10 35.06 25.35 -15.25
CA HIS A 10 34.14 26.07 -16.12
C HIS A 10 34.76 26.45 -17.46
N GLY A 11 34.33 25.81 -18.55
CA GLY A 11 34.59 26.23 -19.92
C GLY A 11 35.90 25.80 -20.57
N VAL A 12 36.85 25.22 -19.84
CA VAL A 12 38.16 24.82 -20.36
C VAL A 12 38.11 23.41 -20.98
N PHE A 13 37.39 22.46 -20.35
CA PHE A 13 37.35 21.05 -20.75
C PHE A 13 36.74 20.77 -22.12
N TYR A 14 35.75 21.53 -22.56
CA TYR A 14 35.09 21.30 -23.86
C TYR A 14 36.01 21.52 -25.07
N LYS A 15 37.18 22.20 -24.88
CA LYS A 15 38.11 22.54 -25.94
C LYS A 15 39.44 21.78 -25.89
N ASP A 16 39.65 21.04 -24.81
CA ASP A 16 40.88 20.29 -24.58
C ASP A 16 40.84 18.94 -25.32
N GLU A 17 41.95 18.58 -25.96
CA GLU A 17 42.05 17.34 -26.75
C GLU A 17 41.93 16.08 -25.92
N PRO A 18 42.52 15.91 -24.71
CA PRO A 18 42.33 14.72 -23.91
C PRO A 18 40.87 14.47 -23.52
N MET A 19 40.09 15.51 -23.19
CA MET A 19 38.66 15.35 -22.86
C MET A 19 37.83 15.02 -24.09
N LYS A 20 38.17 15.55 -25.27
CA LYS A 20 37.49 15.16 -26.52
C LYS A 20 37.73 13.70 -26.86
N GLU A 21 38.96 13.19 -26.68
CA GLU A 21 39.26 11.78 -26.84
C GLU A 21 38.46 10.91 -25.86
N LEU A 22 38.45 11.26 -24.57
CA LEU A 22 37.69 10.53 -23.55
C LEU A 22 36.21 10.59 -23.84
N GLN A 23 35.65 11.73 -24.25
CA GLN A 23 34.27 11.88 -24.65
C GLN A 23 33.92 10.97 -25.82
N ALA A 24 34.73 10.94 -26.86
CA ALA A 24 34.53 10.07 -28.02
C ALA A 24 34.60 8.58 -27.63
N ALA A 25 35.57 8.18 -26.82
CA ALA A 25 35.72 6.80 -26.33
C ALA A 25 34.53 6.36 -25.47
N LEU A 26 34.04 7.19 -24.55
CA LEU A 26 32.86 6.90 -23.74
C LEU A 26 31.59 6.74 -24.59
N GLN A 27 31.43 7.61 -25.60
CA GLN A 27 30.28 7.51 -26.54
C GLN A 27 30.38 6.24 -27.40
N GLN A 28 31.56 5.80 -27.83
CA GLN A 28 31.73 4.50 -28.49
C GLN A 28 31.37 3.31 -27.59
N GLN A 29 31.60 3.42 -26.29
CA GLN A 29 31.15 2.45 -25.30
C GLN A 29 29.63 2.49 -25.05
N GLY A 30 28.88 3.40 -25.71
CA GLY A 30 27.42 3.51 -25.62
C GLY A 30 26.92 4.38 -24.48
N PHE A 31 27.76 5.18 -23.86
CA PHE A 31 27.36 6.14 -22.84
C PHE A 31 26.79 7.42 -23.44
N GLN A 32 25.76 7.95 -22.79
CA GLN A 32 25.30 9.31 -22.96
C GLN A 32 26.01 10.20 -21.93
N LEU A 33 26.49 11.36 -22.33
CA LEU A 33 27.23 12.23 -21.44
C LEU A 33 26.40 13.45 -21.11
N ILE A 34 26.46 13.88 -19.83
CA ILE A 34 25.86 15.12 -19.35
C ILE A 34 26.96 15.97 -18.68
N TRP A 35 26.80 17.28 -18.76
CA TRP A 35 27.78 18.26 -18.29
C TRP A 35 27.12 19.24 -17.32
N PRO A 36 27.07 18.90 -16.02
CA PRO A 36 26.56 19.81 -14.99
C PRO A 36 27.42 21.08 -14.93
N LYS A 37 26.79 22.22 -14.65
CA LYS A 37 27.49 23.51 -14.60
C LYS A 37 28.25 23.72 -13.29
N ASN A 38 27.85 23.10 -12.24
CA ASN A 38 28.44 23.17 -10.89
C ASN A 38 27.94 21.98 -10.03
N SER A 39 28.45 21.85 -8.80
CA SER A 39 28.05 20.78 -7.87
C SER A 39 26.56 20.75 -7.63
N ASN A 40 25.89 21.88 -7.40
CA ASN A 40 24.45 21.94 -7.21
C ASN A 40 23.65 21.42 -8.40
N ASP A 41 24.11 21.69 -9.62
CA ASP A 41 23.49 21.21 -10.85
C ASP A 41 23.69 19.69 -10.99
N LEU A 42 24.89 19.18 -10.70
CA LEU A 42 25.16 17.74 -10.65
C LEU A 42 24.27 17.03 -9.65
N LEU A 43 24.16 17.52 -8.42
CA LEU A 43 23.33 16.91 -7.38
C LEU A 43 21.86 16.88 -7.81
N LYS A 44 21.36 17.95 -8.44
CA LYS A 44 20.01 17.96 -9.04
C LYS A 44 19.86 16.95 -10.16
N PHE A 45 20.87 16.79 -11.03
CA PHE A 45 20.84 15.77 -12.08
C PHE A 45 20.78 14.36 -11.49
N ILE A 46 21.62 14.05 -10.50
CA ILE A 46 21.59 12.74 -9.80
C ILE A 46 20.24 12.53 -9.13
N GLU A 47 19.72 13.57 -8.51
CA GLU A 47 18.44 13.54 -7.83
C GLU A 47 17.26 13.23 -8.74
N HIS A 48 17.23 13.80 -9.93
CA HIS A 48 16.08 13.72 -10.83
C HIS A 48 16.27 12.73 -11.98
N ASN A 49 17.47 12.18 -12.16
CA ASN A 49 17.77 11.25 -13.25
C ASN A 49 18.37 9.94 -12.73
N PRO A 50 17.52 8.94 -12.42
CA PRO A 50 17.98 7.64 -11.92
C PRO A 50 18.76 6.81 -12.95
N ARG A 51 18.94 7.30 -14.20
CA ARG A 51 19.73 6.63 -15.25
C ARG A 51 21.20 6.96 -15.21
N ILE A 52 21.62 7.89 -14.37
CA ILE A 52 23.04 8.18 -14.14
C ILE A 52 23.66 6.94 -13.51
N CYS A 53 24.77 6.46 -14.12
CA CYS A 53 25.48 5.25 -13.71
C CYS A 53 26.95 5.48 -13.38
N GLY A 54 27.39 6.74 -13.33
CA GLY A 54 28.70 7.14 -12.90
C GLY A 54 28.92 8.64 -13.00
N VAL A 55 29.86 9.14 -12.22
CA VAL A 55 30.28 10.54 -12.22
C VAL A 55 31.80 10.59 -12.41
N ILE A 56 32.25 11.35 -13.41
CA ILE A 56 33.66 11.69 -13.64
C ILE A 56 33.84 13.13 -13.17
N PHE A 57 34.83 13.41 -12.35
CA PHE A 57 35.07 14.75 -11.83
C PHE A 57 36.55 15.03 -11.64
N ASP A 58 36.91 16.31 -11.71
CA ASP A 58 38.25 16.81 -11.46
C ASP A 58 38.54 16.82 -9.95
N TRP A 59 39.50 16.00 -9.50
CA TRP A 59 39.90 15.93 -8.09
C TRP A 59 40.55 17.24 -7.59
N ASP A 60 41.24 17.94 -8.43
CA ASP A 60 41.92 19.19 -8.06
C ASP A 60 40.90 20.33 -7.79
N GLU A 61 39.73 20.27 -8.39
CA GLU A 61 38.68 21.29 -8.23
C GLU A 61 37.59 20.86 -7.26
N TYR A 62 37.24 19.56 -7.24
CA TYR A 62 36.13 19.01 -6.44
C TYR A 62 36.65 17.94 -5.49
N SER A 63 36.68 18.30 -4.21
CA SER A 63 37.25 17.46 -3.16
C SER A 63 36.25 16.46 -2.55
N LEU A 64 36.64 15.92 -1.40
CA LEU A 64 35.89 15.02 -0.56
C LEU A 64 34.42 15.45 -0.30
N ASP A 65 34.15 16.75 -0.21
CA ASP A 65 32.80 17.26 0.09
C ASP A 65 31.78 16.87 -0.99
N LEU A 66 32.15 16.99 -2.26
CA LEU A 66 31.28 16.55 -3.37
C LEU A 66 31.00 15.05 -3.31
N CYS A 67 32.01 14.25 -3.01
CA CYS A 67 31.83 12.80 -2.83
C CYS A 67 30.85 12.47 -1.70
N CYS A 68 30.96 13.18 -0.58
CA CYS A 68 30.04 13.02 0.56
C CYS A 68 28.60 13.41 0.19
N GLU A 69 28.40 14.51 -0.52
CA GLU A 69 27.09 14.95 -0.99
C GLU A 69 26.48 13.96 -1.97
N ILE A 70 27.26 13.43 -2.93
CA ILE A 70 26.78 12.40 -3.86
C ILE A 70 26.41 11.13 -3.12
N ASN A 71 27.23 10.68 -2.15
CA ASN A 71 26.94 9.48 -1.36
C ASN A 71 25.68 9.62 -0.49
N GLN A 72 25.36 10.81 -0.01
CA GLN A 72 24.08 11.07 0.67
C GLN A 72 22.88 10.90 -0.27
N LEU A 73 23.08 11.11 -1.57
CA LEU A 73 22.05 10.88 -2.58
C LEU A 73 21.99 9.42 -3.04
N ASN A 74 23.15 8.82 -3.31
CA ASN A 74 23.28 7.44 -3.77
C ASN A 74 24.68 6.92 -3.45
N GLU A 75 24.80 6.16 -2.35
CA GLU A 75 26.05 5.57 -1.88
C GLU A 75 26.61 4.47 -2.79
N TYR A 76 25.80 4.00 -3.75
CA TYR A 76 26.22 2.96 -4.70
C TYR A 76 26.79 3.51 -6.00
N LEU A 77 26.59 4.82 -6.28
CA LEU A 77 26.95 5.41 -7.55
C LEU A 77 28.47 5.48 -7.71
N PRO A 78 29.07 4.90 -8.78
CA PRO A 78 30.51 4.95 -9.00
C PRO A 78 31.02 6.38 -9.25
N LEU A 79 32.07 6.75 -8.54
CA LEU A 79 32.76 8.03 -8.66
C LEU A 79 34.15 7.80 -9.24
N TYR A 80 34.49 8.52 -10.30
CA TYR A 80 35.75 8.44 -11.02
C TYR A 80 36.44 9.81 -10.95
N ALA A 81 37.56 9.88 -10.26
CA ALA A 81 38.34 11.11 -10.15
C ALA A 81 39.46 11.14 -11.16
N PHE A 82 39.54 12.17 -11.95
CA PHE A 82 40.73 12.41 -12.72
C PHE A 82 41.61 13.47 -12.06
N ILE A 83 42.94 13.33 -12.23
CA ILE A 83 43.98 14.17 -11.67
C ILE A 83 44.81 14.77 -12.79
N ASN A 84 45.25 16.02 -12.62
CA ASN A 84 46.16 16.66 -13.58
C ASN A 84 47.59 16.11 -13.39
N THR A 85 48.34 15.97 -14.49
CA THR A 85 49.74 15.50 -14.49
C THR A 85 50.69 16.30 -13.59
N HIS A 86 50.29 17.48 -13.16
CA HIS A 86 51.11 18.36 -12.30
C HIS A 86 50.69 18.31 -10.82
N SER A 87 49.61 17.58 -10.47
CA SER A 87 49.15 17.48 -9.09
C SER A 87 49.94 16.43 -8.33
N THR A 88 50.36 16.73 -7.11
CA THR A 88 50.89 15.74 -6.18
C THR A 88 49.69 14.97 -5.59
N LEU A 89 49.69 13.66 -5.73
CA LEU A 89 48.66 12.78 -5.17
C LEU A 89 48.81 12.72 -3.64
N ASP A 90 48.34 13.76 -2.96
CA ASP A 90 48.22 13.76 -1.49
C ASP A 90 46.78 13.40 -1.09
N VAL A 91 46.44 12.14 -1.32
CA VAL A 91 45.10 11.62 -1.05
C VAL A 91 45.16 10.69 0.15
N SER A 92 44.43 11.03 1.20
CA SER A 92 44.34 10.21 2.40
C SER A 92 43.64 8.85 2.14
N ALA A 93 43.87 7.85 3.00
CA ALA A 93 43.23 6.54 2.89
C ALA A 93 41.70 6.64 2.98
N ASN A 94 41.14 7.66 3.62
CA ASN A 94 39.69 7.87 3.69
C ASN A 94 39.16 8.45 2.38
N GLU A 95 39.87 9.37 1.76
CA GLU A 95 39.54 9.95 0.45
C GLU A 95 39.60 8.90 -0.66
N MET A 96 40.61 7.99 -0.61
CA MET A 96 40.72 6.87 -1.56
C MET A 96 39.52 5.89 -1.49
N ARG A 97 38.81 5.86 -0.37
CA ARG A 97 37.60 5.00 -0.23
C ARG A 97 36.35 5.61 -0.85
N MET A 98 36.35 6.92 -1.10
CA MET A 98 35.17 7.63 -1.59
C MET A 98 35.07 7.64 -3.13
N ALA A 99 36.19 7.66 -3.84
CA ALA A 99 36.22 7.48 -5.27
C ALA A 99 36.62 6.05 -5.64
N LEU A 100 35.85 5.44 -6.54
CA LEU A 100 36.12 4.04 -6.95
C LEU A 100 37.44 3.91 -7.70
N TRP A 101 37.81 4.93 -8.48
CA TRP A 101 39.00 4.92 -9.29
C TRP A 101 39.54 6.31 -9.59
N PHE A 102 40.87 6.46 -9.52
CA PHE A 102 41.62 7.64 -9.90
C PHE A 102 42.38 7.37 -11.18
N PHE A 103 42.37 8.30 -12.13
CA PHE A 103 43.12 8.18 -13.37
C PHE A 103 43.79 9.52 -13.75
N GLU A 104 44.89 9.42 -14.49
CA GLU A 104 45.64 10.57 -14.99
C GLU A 104 44.93 11.15 -16.21
N TYR A 105 44.89 12.47 -16.29
CA TYR A 105 44.32 13.22 -17.39
C TYR A 105 45.37 13.44 -18.48
N SER A 106 45.47 12.54 -19.46
CA SER A 106 46.48 12.59 -20.53
C SER A 106 45.96 12.07 -21.86
N LEU A 107 46.63 12.47 -22.96
CA LEU A 107 46.32 11.99 -24.31
C LEU A 107 46.68 10.52 -24.50
N GLY A 108 45.94 9.82 -25.36
CA GLY A 108 46.24 8.47 -25.83
C GLY A 108 45.84 7.33 -24.94
N ILE A 109 45.17 7.57 -23.78
CA ILE A 109 44.70 6.53 -22.86
C ILE A 109 43.15 6.49 -22.73
N ALA A 110 42.46 7.29 -23.54
CA ALA A 110 41.01 7.45 -23.44
C ALA A 110 40.21 6.16 -23.61
N ASP A 111 40.63 5.26 -24.52
CA ASP A 111 39.98 4.00 -24.78
C ASP A 111 40.10 3.02 -23.58
N ASP A 112 41.30 3.00 -22.92
CA ASP A 112 41.53 2.20 -21.73
C ASP A 112 40.67 2.70 -20.56
N ILE A 113 40.58 4.02 -20.37
CA ILE A 113 39.76 4.67 -19.36
C ILE A 113 38.29 4.34 -19.61
N ALA A 114 37.80 4.53 -20.83
CA ALA A 114 36.40 4.25 -21.18
C ALA A 114 36.02 2.76 -20.99
N THR A 115 36.97 1.88 -21.31
CA THR A 115 36.79 0.42 -21.12
C THR A 115 36.66 0.08 -19.63
N ARG A 116 37.52 0.64 -18.77
CA ARG A 116 37.45 0.44 -17.32
C ARG A 116 36.19 1.03 -16.71
N ILE A 117 35.80 2.25 -17.10
CA ILE A 117 34.53 2.85 -16.67
C ILE A 117 33.35 1.95 -17.06
N ARG A 118 33.39 1.35 -18.26
CA ARG A 118 32.37 0.40 -18.68
C ARG A 118 32.32 -0.84 -17.77
N GLN A 119 33.46 -1.41 -17.40
CA GLN A 119 33.54 -2.55 -16.50
C GLN A 119 32.95 -2.19 -15.10
N TYR A 120 33.42 -1.10 -14.49
CA TYR A 120 32.91 -0.66 -13.19
C TYR A 120 31.43 -0.28 -13.22
N THR A 121 30.95 0.30 -14.32
CA THR A 121 29.52 0.56 -14.51
C THR A 121 28.74 -0.76 -14.58
N GLN A 122 29.27 -1.79 -15.26
CA GLN A 122 28.62 -3.10 -15.29
C GLN A 122 28.59 -3.75 -13.90
N GLU A 123 29.69 -3.69 -13.15
CA GLU A 123 29.75 -4.15 -11.76
C GLU A 123 28.72 -3.42 -10.87
N TYR A 124 28.60 -2.11 -11.03
CA TYR A 124 27.57 -1.33 -10.34
C TYR A 124 26.16 -1.83 -10.67
N LEU A 125 25.84 -2.00 -11.95
CA LEU A 125 24.53 -2.50 -12.38
C LEU A 125 24.26 -3.89 -11.85
N ASP A 126 25.27 -4.77 -11.84
CA ASP A 126 25.18 -6.10 -11.29
C ASP A 126 24.97 -6.11 -9.78
N ASN A 127 25.55 -5.16 -9.07
CA ASN A 127 25.42 -5.04 -7.61
C ASN A 127 24.08 -4.43 -7.15
N ILE A 128 23.49 -3.53 -7.95
CA ILE A 128 22.16 -2.98 -7.64
C ILE A 128 21.01 -3.86 -8.10
N THR A 129 21.26 -4.80 -9.01
CA THR A 129 20.23 -5.76 -9.48
C THR A 129 20.12 -6.90 -8.47
N PRO A 130 18.96 -7.10 -7.85
CA PRO A 130 18.82 -8.09 -6.80
C PRO A 130 18.86 -9.53 -7.34
N PRO A 131 19.13 -10.56 -6.50
CA PRO A 131 19.55 -11.90 -6.90
C PRO A 131 18.63 -12.60 -7.90
N PHE A 132 17.35 -12.79 -7.58
CA PHE A 132 16.42 -13.49 -8.47
C PHE A 132 16.20 -12.72 -9.78
N THR A 133 16.02 -11.41 -9.69
CA THR A 133 15.84 -10.54 -10.86
C THR A 133 17.06 -10.62 -11.80
N LYS A 134 18.27 -10.64 -11.23
CA LYS A 134 19.51 -10.81 -11.99
C LYS A 134 19.57 -12.16 -12.69
N ALA A 135 19.25 -13.25 -11.97
CA ALA A 135 19.21 -14.60 -12.54
C ALA A 135 18.19 -14.69 -13.68
N LEU A 136 16.97 -14.16 -13.49
CA LEU A 136 15.92 -14.14 -14.49
C LEU A 136 16.33 -13.34 -15.74
N PHE A 137 16.91 -12.14 -15.57
CA PHE A 137 17.39 -11.32 -16.70
C PHE A 137 18.49 -11.99 -17.47
N THR A 138 19.40 -12.71 -16.79
CA THR A 138 20.47 -13.49 -17.41
C THR A 138 19.89 -14.62 -18.23
N TYR A 139 18.99 -15.40 -17.67
CA TYR A 139 18.30 -16.49 -18.37
C TYR A 139 17.59 -16.00 -19.64
N VAL A 140 16.85 -14.89 -19.56
CA VAL A 140 16.15 -14.30 -20.72
C VAL A 140 17.12 -13.89 -21.83
N LYS A 141 18.30 -13.36 -21.47
CA LYS A 141 19.35 -12.95 -22.44
C LYS A 141 20.03 -14.14 -23.12
N GLU A 142 20.16 -15.26 -22.44
CA GLU A 142 20.75 -16.49 -23.00
C GLU A 142 19.92 -17.09 -24.14
N GLY A 143 18.60 -16.83 -24.17
CA GLY A 143 17.73 -17.21 -25.28
C GLY A 143 17.59 -18.72 -25.48
N LYS A 144 17.55 -19.49 -24.39
CA LYS A 144 17.44 -20.97 -24.43
C LYS A 144 16.15 -21.42 -25.10
N TYR A 145 16.22 -22.50 -25.85
CA TYR A 145 15.04 -23.19 -26.38
C TYR A 145 14.42 -24.07 -25.29
N THR A 146 13.21 -23.75 -24.91
CA THR A 146 12.46 -24.52 -23.90
C THR A 146 11.42 -25.41 -24.54
N PHE A 147 11.23 -26.62 -24.00
CA PHE A 147 10.18 -27.57 -24.36
C PHE A 147 9.29 -27.92 -23.15
N CYS A 148 9.31 -27.05 -22.14
CA CYS A 148 8.47 -27.11 -20.93
C CYS A 148 7.42 -26.01 -20.94
N THR A 149 6.54 -25.97 -19.94
CA THR A 149 5.59 -24.86 -19.73
C THR A 149 6.33 -23.51 -19.53
N PRO A 150 5.71 -22.37 -19.74
CA PRO A 150 4.35 -22.16 -20.28
C PRO A 150 4.26 -22.38 -21.80
N GLY A 151 3.10 -22.82 -22.29
CA GLY A 151 2.88 -23.19 -23.68
C GLY A 151 3.04 -22.07 -24.71
N HIS A 152 3.17 -20.82 -24.32
CA HIS A 152 3.43 -19.72 -25.22
C HIS A 152 4.89 -19.63 -25.68
N MET A 153 5.81 -20.39 -25.08
CA MET A 153 7.23 -20.49 -25.48
C MET A 153 7.89 -19.12 -25.65
N GLY A 154 7.98 -18.33 -24.56
CA GLY A 154 8.56 -17.00 -24.59
C GLY A 154 7.82 -16.02 -25.49
N GLY A 155 6.53 -16.26 -25.73
CA GLY A 155 5.67 -15.40 -26.55
C GLY A 155 5.51 -15.86 -28.01
N THR A 156 6.25 -16.90 -28.47
CA THR A 156 6.19 -17.39 -29.86
C THR A 156 4.78 -17.81 -30.27
N ALA A 157 3.98 -18.41 -29.37
CA ALA A 157 2.63 -18.85 -29.68
C ALA A 157 1.70 -17.65 -29.98
N TYR A 158 1.87 -16.52 -29.32
CA TYR A 158 1.06 -15.32 -29.57
C TYR A 158 1.27 -14.77 -30.97
N GLN A 159 2.48 -14.86 -31.52
CA GLN A 159 2.83 -14.37 -32.86
C GLN A 159 2.22 -15.21 -33.99
N LYS A 160 1.52 -16.31 -33.67
CA LYS A 160 0.90 -17.19 -34.66
C LYS A 160 -0.56 -16.83 -34.99
N SER A 161 -1.11 -15.77 -34.40
CA SER A 161 -2.46 -15.32 -34.71
C SER A 161 -2.58 -13.79 -34.58
N PRO A 162 -3.52 -13.14 -35.33
CA PRO A 162 -3.68 -11.69 -35.26
C PRO A 162 -3.96 -11.16 -33.86
N VAL A 163 -4.86 -11.79 -33.10
CA VAL A 163 -5.19 -11.38 -31.72
C VAL A 163 -4.00 -11.61 -30.78
N GLY A 164 -3.23 -12.66 -31.01
CA GLY A 164 -2.00 -12.91 -30.26
C GLY A 164 -0.92 -11.86 -30.51
N CYS A 165 -0.77 -11.41 -31.77
CA CYS A 165 0.16 -10.32 -32.11
C CYS A 165 -0.18 -9.04 -31.34
N LEU A 166 -1.46 -8.66 -31.25
CA LEU A 166 -1.89 -7.49 -30.46
C LEU A 166 -1.49 -7.63 -28.97
N PHE A 167 -1.66 -8.81 -28.39
CA PHE A 167 -1.25 -9.09 -27.01
C PHE A 167 0.28 -9.01 -26.85
N TYR A 168 1.03 -9.60 -27.78
CA TYR A 168 2.50 -9.58 -27.77
C TYR A 168 3.05 -8.16 -27.89
N ASP A 169 2.51 -7.36 -28.81
CA ASP A 169 2.95 -5.99 -29.04
C ASP A 169 2.65 -5.09 -27.83
N PHE A 170 1.51 -5.31 -27.15
CA PHE A 170 1.12 -4.55 -25.97
C PHE A 170 2.01 -4.85 -24.74
N PHE A 171 2.22 -6.13 -24.42
CA PHE A 171 3.00 -6.54 -23.24
C PHE A 171 4.52 -6.53 -23.47
N GLY A 172 4.96 -6.69 -24.70
CA GLY A 172 6.37 -6.75 -25.07
C GLY A 172 7.03 -8.12 -24.89
N GLY A 173 7.98 -8.45 -25.74
CA GLY A 173 8.61 -9.75 -25.79
C GLY A 173 9.37 -10.14 -24.52
N ASN A 174 9.98 -9.18 -23.82
CA ASN A 174 10.75 -9.49 -22.61
C ASN A 174 9.86 -9.94 -21.44
N THR A 175 8.66 -9.37 -21.28
CA THR A 175 7.69 -9.80 -20.28
C THR A 175 7.31 -11.27 -20.49
N LEU A 176 7.05 -11.66 -21.76
CA LEU A 176 6.66 -13.02 -22.11
C LEU A 176 7.81 -14.02 -22.03
N LYS A 177 9.06 -13.59 -22.31
CA LYS A 177 10.26 -14.41 -22.14
C LYS A 177 10.63 -14.62 -20.67
N ALA A 178 10.26 -13.68 -19.81
CA ALA A 178 10.49 -13.78 -18.38
C ALA A 178 9.44 -14.66 -17.66
N ASP A 179 8.34 -15.03 -18.32
CA ASP A 179 7.38 -16.00 -17.81
C ASP A 179 7.90 -17.43 -18.05
N VAL A 180 8.65 -17.94 -17.07
CA VAL A 180 9.47 -19.14 -17.14
C VAL A 180 8.89 -20.22 -16.24
N SER A 181 9.10 -21.49 -16.61
CA SER A 181 8.69 -22.66 -15.82
C SER A 181 9.62 -22.91 -14.63
N ILE A 182 9.04 -23.44 -13.55
CA ILE A 182 9.80 -24.05 -12.43
C ILE A 182 10.71 -25.21 -12.88
N SER A 183 10.52 -25.75 -14.09
CA SER A 183 11.42 -26.76 -14.67
C SER A 183 12.82 -26.22 -15.00
N VAL A 184 13.02 -24.90 -14.94
CA VAL A 184 14.32 -24.25 -15.11
C VAL A 184 15.04 -24.23 -13.77
N THR A 185 15.79 -25.30 -13.49
CA THR A 185 16.41 -25.54 -12.18
C THR A 185 17.43 -24.48 -11.76
N GLU A 186 18.05 -23.79 -12.70
CA GLU A 186 19.01 -22.70 -12.43
C GLU A 186 18.38 -21.48 -11.77
N LEU A 187 17.06 -21.32 -11.87
CA LEU A 187 16.31 -20.25 -11.18
C LEU A 187 15.83 -20.65 -9.78
N GLY A 188 16.08 -21.89 -9.36
CA GLY A 188 15.65 -22.41 -8.07
C GLY A 188 14.14 -22.65 -7.99
N SER A 189 13.63 -22.81 -6.78
CA SER A 189 12.20 -23.06 -6.51
C SER A 189 11.66 -22.08 -5.46
N LEU A 190 10.56 -21.43 -5.79
CA LEU A 190 9.84 -20.58 -4.82
C LEU A 190 9.20 -21.40 -3.70
N LEU A 191 8.70 -22.61 -4.02
CA LEU A 191 8.00 -23.46 -3.04
C LEU A 191 8.96 -24.17 -2.08
N ASP A 192 10.18 -24.48 -2.54
CA ASP A 192 11.20 -25.14 -1.75
C ASP A 192 12.22 -24.15 -1.17
N HIS A 193 12.04 -22.85 -1.43
CA HIS A 193 12.93 -21.77 -0.99
C HIS A 193 14.39 -22.06 -1.31
N THR A 194 14.71 -22.30 -2.60
CA THR A 194 16.06 -22.70 -3.03
C THR A 194 16.61 -21.82 -4.14
N GLY A 195 17.95 -21.77 -4.26
CA GLY A 195 18.66 -21.03 -5.30
C GLY A 195 18.36 -19.52 -5.27
N PRO A 196 18.22 -18.87 -6.44
CA PRO A 196 17.96 -17.41 -6.49
C PRO A 196 16.71 -16.95 -5.74
N HIS A 197 15.71 -17.83 -5.53
CA HIS A 197 14.54 -17.48 -4.69
C HIS A 197 14.92 -17.34 -3.22
N LEU A 198 15.71 -18.27 -2.66
CA LEU A 198 16.22 -18.16 -1.29
C LEU A 198 17.09 -16.91 -1.12
N GLU A 199 18.00 -16.66 -2.05
CA GLU A 199 18.85 -15.46 -2.01
C GLU A 199 18.03 -14.18 -2.04
N ALA A 200 16.93 -14.15 -2.80
CA ALA A 200 15.99 -13.04 -2.85
C ALA A 200 15.25 -12.85 -1.52
N GLU A 201 14.76 -13.93 -0.90
CA GLU A 201 14.07 -13.89 0.38
C GLU A 201 15.00 -13.43 1.52
N GLU A 202 16.24 -13.87 1.55
CA GLU A 202 17.27 -13.37 2.47
C GLU A 202 17.59 -11.89 2.21
N TYR A 203 17.70 -11.49 0.94
CA TYR A 203 17.91 -10.09 0.56
C TYR A 203 16.77 -9.20 1.06
N ILE A 204 15.52 -9.63 0.87
CA ILE A 204 14.32 -8.95 1.34
C ILE A 204 14.30 -8.88 2.87
N ALA A 205 14.59 -9.98 3.56
CA ALA A 205 14.60 -10.02 5.02
C ALA A 205 15.57 -8.98 5.60
N ARG A 206 16.81 -8.93 5.09
CA ARG A 206 17.79 -7.91 5.49
C ARG A 206 17.32 -6.50 5.20
N THR A 207 16.62 -6.27 4.08
CA THR A 207 16.13 -4.96 3.67
C THR A 207 15.04 -4.45 4.60
N PHE A 208 14.12 -5.32 5.05
CA PHE A 208 12.99 -4.97 5.93
C PHE A 208 13.27 -5.15 7.43
N GLY A 209 14.49 -5.55 7.82
CA GLY A 209 14.84 -5.79 9.21
C GLY A 209 14.12 -6.99 9.83
N ALA A 210 13.73 -7.94 9.01
CA ALA A 210 13.17 -9.23 9.41
C ALA A 210 14.29 -10.27 9.58
N GLU A 211 14.00 -11.37 10.24
CA GLU A 211 14.91 -12.50 10.34
C GLU A 211 14.72 -13.45 9.15
N GLN A 212 13.46 -13.63 8.74
CA GLN A 212 13.08 -14.37 7.55
C GLN A 212 11.99 -13.64 6.78
N SER A 213 11.96 -13.80 5.46
CA SER A 213 10.92 -13.26 4.59
C SER A 213 10.55 -14.27 3.52
N TYR A 214 9.27 -14.29 3.14
CA TYR A 214 8.72 -15.15 2.10
C TYR A 214 8.00 -14.31 1.06
N MET A 215 8.26 -14.60 -0.22
CA MET A 215 7.57 -13.96 -1.35
C MET A 215 6.26 -14.69 -1.65
N VAL A 216 5.14 -13.97 -1.69
CA VAL A 216 3.82 -14.53 -1.96
C VAL A 216 3.22 -13.88 -3.20
N THR A 217 2.81 -14.71 -4.17
CA THR A 217 2.34 -14.28 -5.50
C THR A 217 0.82 -14.19 -5.64
N ASN A 218 0.08 -14.32 -4.55
CA ASN A 218 -1.39 -14.26 -4.57
C ASN A 218 -1.96 -13.29 -3.52
N GLY A 219 -1.22 -12.21 -3.25
CA GLY A 219 -1.61 -11.10 -2.39
C GLY A 219 -1.59 -11.44 -0.90
N THR A 220 -1.71 -10.40 -0.07
CA THR A 220 -1.79 -10.54 1.38
C THR A 220 -2.99 -11.38 1.83
N SER A 221 -4.02 -11.51 0.99
CA SER A 221 -5.12 -12.46 1.22
C SER A 221 -4.64 -13.90 1.38
N THR A 222 -3.60 -14.30 0.65
CA THR A 222 -2.97 -15.60 0.78
C THR A 222 -1.97 -15.59 1.94
N SER A 223 -1.17 -14.55 2.10
CA SER A 223 -0.23 -14.42 3.22
C SER A 223 -0.91 -14.55 4.58
N ASN A 224 -2.07 -13.91 4.77
CA ASN A 224 -2.87 -13.99 5.99
C ASN A 224 -3.36 -15.43 6.27
N LYS A 225 -3.74 -16.17 5.22
CA LYS A 225 -4.17 -17.57 5.37
C LYS A 225 -3.01 -18.51 5.71
N ILE A 226 -1.85 -18.30 5.09
CA ILE A 226 -0.64 -19.08 5.39
C ILE A 226 -0.29 -18.95 6.87
N ILE A 227 -0.21 -17.71 7.38
CA ILE A 227 0.12 -17.46 8.79
C ILE A 227 -0.95 -18.06 9.71
N GLY A 228 -2.23 -17.85 9.41
CA GLY A 228 -3.30 -18.35 10.24
C GLY A 228 -3.37 -19.88 10.28
N MET A 229 -3.13 -20.56 9.15
CA MET A 229 -3.06 -22.03 9.07
C MET A 229 -1.84 -22.60 9.81
N TYR A 230 -0.73 -21.85 9.84
CA TYR A 230 0.44 -22.22 10.62
C TYR A 230 0.22 -21.99 12.12
N ALA A 231 -0.34 -20.84 12.51
CA ALA A 231 -0.35 -20.38 13.89
C ALA A 231 -1.48 -20.96 14.76
N ALA A 232 -2.54 -21.53 14.13
CA ALA A 232 -3.72 -22.00 14.85
C ALA A 232 -4.27 -23.32 14.25
N HIS A 233 -4.52 -24.30 15.10
CA HIS A 233 -5.17 -25.57 14.74
C HIS A 233 -6.69 -25.51 14.98
N ALA A 234 -7.44 -26.51 14.52
CA ALA A 234 -8.87 -26.66 14.78
C ALA A 234 -9.17 -26.62 16.29
N GLY A 235 -10.19 -25.88 16.69
CA GLY A 235 -10.57 -25.64 18.07
C GLY A 235 -9.71 -24.60 18.81
N SER A 236 -8.67 -24.04 18.18
CA SER A 236 -7.89 -22.95 18.76
C SER A 236 -8.71 -21.65 18.83
N THR A 237 -8.40 -20.84 19.83
CA THR A 237 -8.93 -19.47 19.93
C THR A 237 -7.91 -18.49 19.41
N VAL A 238 -8.37 -17.51 18.61
CA VAL A 238 -7.54 -16.46 18.00
C VAL A 238 -8.16 -15.09 18.27
N LEU A 239 -7.33 -14.14 18.74
CA LEU A 239 -7.70 -12.72 18.82
C LEU A 239 -7.64 -12.08 17.44
N ILE A 240 -8.70 -11.43 16.99
CA ILE A 240 -8.75 -10.82 15.67
C ILE A 240 -9.33 -9.40 15.76
N ASP A 241 -8.64 -8.45 15.15
CA ASP A 241 -9.15 -7.10 14.92
C ASP A 241 -10.47 -7.14 14.16
N ARG A 242 -11.53 -6.53 14.69
CA ARG A 242 -12.84 -6.49 14.00
C ARG A 242 -12.79 -5.68 12.69
N ASN A 243 -11.80 -4.82 12.48
CA ASN A 243 -11.52 -4.16 11.21
C ASN A 243 -10.73 -5.03 10.22
N CYS A 244 -10.63 -6.33 10.45
CA CYS A 244 -9.82 -7.23 9.66
C CYS A 244 -10.25 -7.29 8.18
N HIS A 245 -9.29 -7.55 7.32
CA HIS A 245 -9.54 -7.80 5.91
C HIS A 245 -10.35 -9.10 5.72
N LYS A 246 -11.22 -9.13 4.70
CA LYS A 246 -12.07 -10.31 4.36
C LYS A 246 -11.31 -11.65 4.23
N SER A 247 -10.00 -11.63 3.97
CA SER A 247 -9.18 -12.86 3.93
C SER A 247 -9.15 -13.59 5.27
N LEU A 248 -9.24 -12.86 6.40
CA LEU A 248 -9.30 -13.46 7.73
C LEU A 248 -10.67 -14.11 7.98
N THR A 249 -11.76 -13.51 7.51
CA THR A 249 -13.07 -14.16 7.52
C THR A 249 -13.03 -15.47 6.71
N HIS A 250 -12.41 -15.47 5.55
CA HIS A 250 -12.24 -16.68 4.75
C HIS A 250 -11.33 -17.72 5.45
N LEU A 251 -10.29 -17.29 6.17
CA LEU A 251 -9.49 -18.18 7.01
C LEU A 251 -10.37 -18.86 8.06
N LEU A 252 -11.19 -18.09 8.79
CA LEU A 252 -12.13 -18.62 9.79
C LEU A 252 -13.17 -19.60 9.19
N MET A 253 -13.60 -19.37 7.94
CA MET A 253 -14.48 -20.32 7.23
C MET A 253 -13.76 -21.61 6.81
N MET A 254 -12.47 -21.54 6.49
CA MET A 254 -11.66 -22.69 6.06
C MET A 254 -11.18 -23.54 7.25
N SER A 255 -10.90 -22.91 8.38
CA SER A 255 -10.33 -23.51 9.58
C SER A 255 -11.32 -23.42 10.74
N ASP A 256 -11.42 -24.49 11.52
CA ASP A 256 -12.30 -24.56 12.69
C ASP A 256 -11.65 -23.82 13.88
N ILE A 257 -11.61 -22.48 13.78
CA ILE A 257 -10.99 -21.58 14.75
C ILE A 257 -12.08 -20.74 15.41
N VAL A 258 -11.98 -20.55 16.73
CA VAL A 258 -12.89 -19.70 17.52
C VAL A 258 -12.34 -18.25 17.54
N PRO A 259 -13.01 -17.28 16.90
CA PRO A 259 -12.56 -15.90 16.91
C PRO A 259 -12.96 -15.18 18.21
N LEU A 260 -12.03 -14.46 18.82
CA LEU A 260 -12.30 -13.42 19.82
C LEU A 260 -12.04 -12.05 19.21
N TRP A 261 -13.07 -11.22 19.13
CA TRP A 261 -12.96 -9.93 18.48
C TRP A 261 -12.34 -8.86 19.39
N LEU A 262 -11.30 -8.23 18.88
CA LEU A 262 -10.78 -6.96 19.39
C LEU A 262 -11.53 -5.82 18.73
N LYS A 263 -12.21 -5.01 19.52
CA LYS A 263 -13.10 -3.97 19.03
C LYS A 263 -12.34 -2.65 18.82
N PRO A 264 -12.18 -2.17 17.58
CA PRO A 264 -11.57 -0.88 17.29
C PRO A 264 -12.52 0.27 17.55
N THR A 265 -11.98 1.48 17.65
CA THR A 265 -12.75 2.72 17.73
C THR A 265 -13.17 3.21 16.36
N ARG A 266 -14.10 4.16 16.34
CA ARG A 266 -14.54 4.87 15.15
C ARG A 266 -14.95 6.28 15.53
N ASN A 267 -14.79 7.24 14.64
CA ASN A 267 -15.35 8.58 14.82
C ASN A 267 -16.66 8.75 14.03
N ALA A 268 -17.36 9.84 14.27
CA ALA A 268 -18.63 10.15 13.60
C ALA A 268 -18.50 10.32 12.08
N LEU A 269 -17.32 10.72 11.57
CA LEU A 269 -17.03 10.77 10.14
C LEU A 269 -16.90 9.38 9.47
N GLY A 270 -17.00 8.30 10.24
CA GLY A 270 -16.80 6.93 9.76
C GLY A 270 -15.34 6.55 9.53
N ILE A 271 -14.41 7.36 10.02
CA ILE A 271 -12.97 7.05 9.97
C ILE A 271 -12.66 5.95 10.97
N LEU A 272 -11.91 4.96 10.49
CA LEU A 272 -11.52 3.79 11.28
C LEU A 272 -10.42 4.15 12.27
N GLY A 273 -10.72 4.03 13.55
CA GLY A 273 -9.76 4.12 14.64
C GLY A 273 -9.08 2.78 14.91
N GLY A 274 -8.27 2.74 15.94
CA GLY A 274 -7.61 1.53 16.38
C GLY A 274 -8.30 0.89 17.58
N ILE A 275 -7.77 -0.27 17.93
CA ILE A 275 -8.15 -1.02 19.13
C ILE A 275 -7.57 -0.28 20.34
N PRO A 276 -8.39 0.13 21.34
CA PRO A 276 -7.91 0.79 22.56
C PRO A 276 -6.95 -0.10 23.36
N LYS A 277 -6.01 0.49 24.09
CA LYS A 277 -5.05 -0.24 24.95
C LYS A 277 -5.72 -1.21 25.92
N ARG A 278 -6.88 -0.84 26.46
CA ARG A 278 -7.64 -1.69 27.38
C ARG A 278 -8.02 -3.05 26.80
N GLU A 279 -8.22 -3.15 25.49
CA GLU A 279 -8.59 -4.41 24.81
C GLU A 279 -7.44 -5.43 24.79
N PHE A 280 -6.18 -4.96 24.93
CA PHE A 280 -4.98 -5.80 24.92
C PHE A 280 -4.60 -6.33 26.31
N THR A 281 -5.34 -5.96 27.36
CA THR A 281 -5.02 -6.39 28.72
C THR A 281 -5.44 -7.84 28.97
N ARG A 282 -4.70 -8.52 29.85
CA ARG A 282 -5.00 -9.91 30.24
C ARG A 282 -6.41 -10.06 30.79
N GLU A 283 -6.87 -9.08 31.57
CA GLU A 283 -8.20 -9.03 32.15
C GLU A 283 -9.30 -8.95 31.08
N SER A 284 -9.14 -8.09 30.09
CA SER A 284 -10.09 -7.97 28.96
C SER A 284 -10.16 -9.26 28.15
N ILE A 285 -9.00 -9.87 27.87
CA ILE A 285 -8.95 -11.15 27.15
C ILE A 285 -9.63 -12.24 27.94
N ALA A 286 -9.35 -12.37 29.27
CA ALA A 286 -9.99 -13.35 30.13
C ALA A 286 -11.52 -13.19 30.17
N GLN A 287 -12.01 -11.96 30.20
CA GLN A 287 -13.45 -11.69 30.12
C GLN A 287 -14.06 -12.17 28.81
N LYS A 288 -13.41 -11.90 27.65
CA LYS A 288 -13.86 -12.36 26.35
C LYS A 288 -13.87 -13.90 26.25
N VAL A 289 -12.83 -14.56 26.76
CA VAL A 289 -12.78 -16.04 26.83
C VAL A 289 -13.94 -16.58 27.64
N ALA A 290 -14.24 -15.98 28.81
CA ALA A 290 -15.36 -16.45 29.65
C ALA A 290 -16.74 -16.21 29.04
N GLN A 291 -16.87 -15.28 28.11
CA GLN A 291 -18.15 -14.94 27.45
C GLN A 291 -18.38 -15.67 26.12
N THR A 292 -17.32 -16.29 25.56
CA THR A 292 -17.41 -16.96 24.25
C THR A 292 -17.41 -18.45 24.42
N PRO A 293 -18.48 -19.17 23.93
CA PRO A 293 -18.53 -20.62 23.98
C PRO A 293 -17.30 -21.25 23.33
N ASP A 294 -16.83 -22.34 23.91
CA ASP A 294 -15.68 -23.14 23.44
C ASP A 294 -14.33 -22.39 23.31
N ALA A 295 -14.27 -21.13 23.77
CA ALA A 295 -13.05 -20.37 23.75
C ALA A 295 -12.07 -20.82 24.85
N SER A 296 -10.80 -20.86 24.48
CA SER A 296 -9.66 -21.08 25.37
C SER A 296 -8.73 -19.83 25.37
N TRP A 297 -7.61 -19.89 26.09
CA TRP A 297 -6.63 -18.80 25.99
C TRP A 297 -6.07 -18.70 24.56
N PRO A 298 -6.03 -17.50 23.95
CA PRO A 298 -5.65 -17.36 22.55
C PRO A 298 -4.22 -17.78 22.26
N VAL A 299 -4.02 -18.50 21.16
CA VAL A 299 -2.71 -18.95 20.68
C VAL A 299 -2.10 -17.98 19.67
N HIS A 300 -2.92 -17.13 19.08
CA HIS A 300 -2.52 -16.21 18.01
C HIS A 300 -3.34 -14.92 18.07
N ALA A 301 -2.77 -13.81 17.62
CA ALA A 301 -3.46 -12.55 17.48
C ALA A 301 -3.19 -11.91 16.13
N VAL A 302 -4.22 -11.35 15.49
CA VAL A 302 -4.11 -10.61 14.23
C VAL A 302 -4.54 -9.16 14.43
N ILE A 303 -3.63 -8.22 14.17
CA ILE A 303 -3.81 -6.78 14.35
C ILE A 303 -3.63 -6.09 13.00
N THR A 304 -4.62 -5.36 12.54
CA THR A 304 -4.54 -4.59 11.28
C THR A 304 -3.70 -3.32 11.48
N ASN A 305 -2.50 -3.29 10.95
CA ASN A 305 -1.56 -2.17 11.03
C ASN A 305 -1.07 -1.73 9.64
N SER A 306 -1.57 -0.64 9.04
CA SER A 306 -2.47 0.40 9.57
C SER A 306 -3.95 0.08 9.35
N THR A 307 -4.81 0.89 10.00
CA THR A 307 -6.21 0.95 9.58
C THR A 307 -6.31 1.46 8.14
N TYR A 308 -7.45 1.25 7.48
CA TYR A 308 -7.65 1.71 6.10
C TYR A 308 -7.41 3.21 5.95
N ASP A 309 -7.83 3.99 6.94
CA ASP A 309 -7.68 5.45 6.96
C ASP A 309 -6.28 5.93 7.38
N GLY A 310 -5.37 5.02 7.71
CA GLY A 310 -3.94 5.32 7.90
C GLY A 310 -3.50 5.51 9.34
N LEU A 311 -4.21 4.94 10.31
CA LEU A 311 -3.74 4.95 11.70
C LEU A 311 -2.81 3.78 11.98
N LEU A 312 -1.60 4.09 12.40
CA LEU A 312 -0.51 3.17 12.74
C LEU A 312 -0.42 2.96 14.26
N TYR A 313 -0.12 1.75 14.68
CA TYR A 313 0.12 1.44 16.09
C TYR A 313 1.58 1.66 16.53
N ASN A 314 1.77 1.90 17.82
CA ASN A 314 3.01 1.59 18.52
C ASN A 314 3.13 0.06 18.66
N THR A 315 3.73 -0.58 17.66
CA THR A 315 3.81 -2.04 17.58
C THR A 315 4.65 -2.64 18.69
N ASN A 316 5.67 -1.90 19.16
CA ASN A 316 6.53 -2.37 20.25
C ASN A 316 5.76 -2.50 21.56
N TRP A 317 4.86 -1.55 21.85
CA TRP A 317 4.00 -1.65 23.02
C TRP A 317 3.08 -2.88 22.95
N ILE A 318 2.44 -3.14 21.81
CA ILE A 318 1.56 -4.32 21.62
C ILE A 318 2.35 -5.62 21.82
N LYS A 319 3.54 -5.75 21.22
CA LYS A 319 4.40 -6.94 21.34
C LYS A 319 4.77 -7.27 22.79
N GLN A 320 5.00 -6.24 23.60
CA GLN A 320 5.36 -6.40 25.00
C GLN A 320 4.17 -6.70 25.89
N THR A 321 3.01 -6.09 25.59
CA THR A 321 1.84 -6.14 26.46
C THR A 321 0.93 -7.34 26.18
N LEU A 322 0.68 -7.65 24.90
CA LEU A 322 -0.28 -8.68 24.51
C LEU A 322 0.24 -10.08 24.88
N ASP A 323 -0.45 -10.74 25.79
CA ASP A 323 -0.07 -12.05 26.34
C ASP A 323 -0.55 -13.22 25.45
N VAL A 324 0.06 -13.32 24.27
CA VAL A 324 -0.10 -14.43 23.31
C VAL A 324 1.25 -14.83 22.73
N PRO A 325 1.48 -16.09 22.38
CA PRO A 325 2.78 -16.55 21.85
C PRO A 325 3.03 -16.13 20.40
N SER A 326 2.00 -15.80 19.65
CA SER A 326 2.10 -15.45 18.23
C SER A 326 1.29 -14.19 17.91
N ILE A 327 1.91 -13.19 17.27
CA ILE A 327 1.27 -11.94 16.88
C ILE A 327 1.54 -11.66 15.43
N HIS A 328 0.48 -11.44 14.66
CA HIS A 328 0.51 -11.08 13.25
C HIS A 328 0.01 -9.65 13.04
N PHE A 329 0.87 -8.80 12.48
CA PHE A 329 0.51 -7.48 12.01
C PHE A 329 0.15 -7.55 10.52
N ASP A 330 -1.14 -7.37 10.20
CA ASP A 330 -1.57 -7.18 8.81
C ASP A 330 -1.25 -5.75 8.37
N SER A 331 -0.05 -5.57 7.84
CA SER A 331 0.52 -4.30 7.36
C SER A 331 0.35 -4.11 5.85
N ALA A 332 -0.72 -4.67 5.28
CA ALA A 332 -0.95 -4.67 3.83
C ALA A 332 -0.89 -3.27 3.18
N TRP A 333 -1.19 -2.21 3.93
CA TRP A 333 -1.23 -0.83 3.44
C TRP A 333 0.02 -0.01 3.70
N VAL A 334 1.00 -0.53 4.48
CA VAL A 334 2.13 0.26 4.97
C VAL A 334 3.49 -0.43 4.86
N PRO A 335 3.82 -1.01 3.69
CA PRO A 335 5.09 -1.73 3.51
C PRO A 335 6.34 -0.82 3.55
N TYR A 336 6.19 0.48 3.70
CA TYR A 336 7.26 1.50 3.72
C TYR A 336 7.69 1.92 5.13
N THR A 337 7.03 1.45 6.18
CA THR A 337 7.23 1.94 7.55
C THR A 337 8.60 1.63 8.15
N HIS A 338 9.39 0.77 7.53
CA HIS A 338 10.77 0.51 7.93
C HIS A 338 11.77 1.58 7.43
N PHE A 339 11.41 2.37 6.41
CA PHE A 339 12.37 3.12 5.59
C PHE A 339 12.42 4.63 5.86
N HIS A 340 11.65 5.14 6.83
CA HIS A 340 11.68 6.56 7.18
C HIS A 340 11.59 6.76 8.71
N PRO A 341 12.34 7.70 9.29
CA PRO A 341 12.40 7.92 10.75
C PRO A 341 11.05 8.18 11.43
N ILE A 342 10.09 8.85 10.73
CA ILE A 342 8.76 9.13 11.29
C ILE A 342 7.97 7.87 11.65
N TYR A 343 8.31 6.73 11.04
CA TYR A 343 7.65 5.43 11.29
C TYR A 343 8.38 4.55 12.32
N LYS A 344 9.39 5.09 13.02
CA LYS A 344 10.12 4.32 14.05
C LYS A 344 9.16 3.73 15.07
N GLY A 345 9.25 2.42 15.31
CA GLY A 345 8.40 1.69 16.26
C GLY A 345 6.99 1.37 15.75
N LYS A 346 6.69 1.58 14.45
CA LYS A 346 5.35 1.40 13.88
C LYS A 346 5.24 0.21 12.90
N SER A 347 6.37 -0.37 12.46
CA SER A 347 6.40 -1.62 11.68
C SER A 347 6.27 -2.84 12.59
N GLY A 348 5.65 -3.90 12.09
CA GLY A 348 5.59 -5.20 12.76
C GLY A 348 6.96 -5.80 13.02
N MET A 349 7.97 -5.49 12.19
CA MET A 349 9.35 -5.96 12.39
C MET A 349 10.22 -5.03 13.27
N SER A 350 9.66 -3.91 13.78
CA SER A 350 10.38 -3.00 14.68
C SER A 350 10.74 -3.65 16.03
N GLY A 351 11.80 -3.17 16.64
CA GLY A 351 12.24 -3.59 17.99
C GLY A 351 12.90 -4.97 18.03
N GLU A 352 13.25 -5.38 19.24
CA GLU A 352 13.94 -6.63 19.51
C GLU A 352 12.98 -7.81 19.60
N ARG A 353 13.52 -9.03 19.58
CA ARG A 353 12.77 -10.25 19.92
C ARG A 353 12.19 -10.16 21.33
N VAL A 354 11.02 -10.73 21.54
CA VAL A 354 10.44 -10.96 22.86
C VAL A 354 10.52 -12.47 23.14
N PRO A 355 11.19 -12.90 24.19
CA PRO A 355 11.35 -14.34 24.48
C PRO A 355 10.01 -15.07 24.51
N GLY A 356 9.94 -16.22 23.84
CA GLY A 356 8.74 -17.05 23.77
C GLY A 356 7.64 -16.51 22.85
N LYS A 357 7.91 -15.47 22.04
CA LYS A 357 6.97 -14.96 21.07
C LYS A 357 7.54 -14.94 19.66
N VAL A 358 6.66 -15.19 18.68
CA VAL A 358 6.93 -15.01 17.25
C VAL A 358 6.05 -13.90 16.69
N PHE A 359 6.64 -13.07 15.83
CA PHE A 359 5.97 -11.96 15.15
C PHE A 359 5.95 -12.20 13.66
N PHE A 360 4.77 -12.05 13.08
CA PHE A 360 4.54 -12.05 11.65
C PHE A 360 4.12 -10.66 11.19
N GLU A 361 4.54 -10.27 10.01
CA GLU A 361 4.05 -9.06 9.34
C GLU A 361 3.76 -9.39 7.87
N THR A 362 2.54 -9.13 7.42
CA THR A 362 2.17 -9.25 6.00
C THR A 362 2.13 -7.90 5.34
N GLN A 363 2.65 -7.81 4.11
CA GLN A 363 2.71 -6.57 3.35
C GLN A 363 2.24 -6.80 1.91
N SER A 364 1.33 -5.96 1.40
CA SER A 364 1.01 -5.89 -0.03
C SER A 364 1.97 -4.91 -0.71
N THR A 365 3.05 -5.43 -1.27
CA THR A 365 4.06 -4.59 -1.93
C THR A 365 3.51 -3.84 -3.14
N HIS A 366 2.46 -4.37 -3.77
CA HIS A 366 1.79 -3.73 -4.90
C HIS A 366 0.93 -2.51 -4.56
N LYS A 367 0.54 -2.30 -3.28
CA LYS A 367 -0.35 -1.19 -2.90
C LYS A 367 0.40 0.14 -2.83
N MET A 368 1.52 0.18 -2.12
CA MET A 368 2.25 1.43 -1.84
C MET A 368 3.70 1.42 -2.35
N LEU A 369 4.21 0.27 -2.80
CA LEU A 369 5.52 0.09 -3.42
C LEU A 369 5.39 -0.26 -4.91
N ALA A 370 6.53 -0.37 -5.60
CA ALA A 370 6.58 -0.54 -7.05
C ALA A 370 6.55 -2.03 -7.48
N ALA A 371 5.59 -2.80 -7.01
CA ALA A 371 5.40 -4.19 -7.43
C ALA A 371 4.12 -4.37 -8.27
N LEU A 372 4.06 -5.45 -9.04
CA LEU A 372 2.86 -5.83 -9.80
C LEU A 372 1.74 -6.27 -8.86
N SER A 373 0.49 -6.12 -9.29
CA SER A 373 -0.68 -6.62 -8.54
C SER A 373 -0.49 -8.09 -8.15
N GLN A 374 -1.02 -8.50 -6.99
CA GLN A 374 -0.81 -9.79 -6.32
C GLN A 374 0.51 -9.94 -5.54
N ALA A 375 1.46 -9.02 -5.69
CA ALA A 375 2.73 -9.05 -4.95
C ALA A 375 2.51 -8.86 -3.44
N SER A 376 3.01 -9.78 -2.64
CA SER A 376 2.95 -9.72 -1.17
C SER A 376 4.21 -10.32 -0.54
N LEU A 377 4.47 -9.94 0.72
CA LEU A 377 5.53 -10.47 1.56
C LEU A 377 4.97 -10.94 2.90
N ILE A 378 5.58 -11.97 3.44
CA ILE A 378 5.49 -12.36 4.84
C ILE A 378 6.86 -12.13 5.45
N HIS A 379 6.94 -11.40 6.55
CA HIS A 379 8.14 -11.22 7.35
C HIS A 379 7.97 -11.91 8.69
N ILE A 380 9.02 -12.52 9.21
CA ILE A 380 9.01 -13.26 10.48
C ILE A 380 10.16 -12.77 11.38
N LYS A 381 9.87 -12.64 12.67
CA LYS A 381 10.86 -12.39 13.73
C LYS A 381 10.52 -13.22 14.95
N GLY A 382 11.42 -14.08 15.39
CA GLY A 382 11.25 -15.03 16.50
C GLY A 382 11.37 -16.47 16.02
N ASP A 383 11.28 -17.40 16.96
CA ASP A 383 11.45 -18.82 16.66
C ASP A 383 10.13 -19.41 16.13
N TYR A 384 10.20 -20.15 15.03
CA TYR A 384 9.08 -20.82 14.40
C TYR A 384 9.54 -22.14 13.77
N ASP A 385 8.59 -23.04 13.49
CA ASP A 385 8.85 -24.30 12.79
C ASP A 385 8.76 -24.06 11.28
N GLU A 386 9.90 -24.06 10.63
CA GLU A 386 10.03 -23.75 9.19
C GLU A 386 9.34 -24.82 8.31
N GLU A 387 9.44 -26.10 8.68
CA GLU A 387 8.82 -27.19 7.90
C GLU A 387 7.30 -27.10 7.93
N THR A 388 6.71 -26.90 9.12
CA THR A 388 5.26 -26.72 9.27
C THR A 388 4.78 -25.42 8.61
N PHE A 389 5.59 -24.35 8.67
CA PHE A 389 5.26 -23.10 7.98
C PHE A 389 5.26 -23.28 6.46
N ASN A 390 6.25 -24.00 5.90
CA ASN A 390 6.32 -24.28 4.47
C ASN A 390 5.16 -25.16 3.98
N GLU A 391 4.68 -26.13 4.77
CA GLU A 391 3.47 -26.89 4.43
C GLU A 391 2.24 -25.94 4.30
N ALA A 392 2.05 -25.02 5.25
CA ALA A 392 0.99 -24.03 5.16
C ALA A 392 1.17 -23.09 3.94
N TYR A 393 2.42 -22.73 3.62
CA TYR A 393 2.76 -21.95 2.44
C TYR A 393 2.40 -22.68 1.14
N MET A 394 2.78 -23.95 1.01
CA MET A 394 2.51 -24.78 -0.17
C MET A 394 1.01 -25.03 -0.39
N MET A 395 0.22 -25.17 0.68
CA MET A 395 -1.25 -25.34 0.57
C MET A 395 -1.93 -24.14 -0.11
N HIS A 396 -1.34 -22.95 -0.05
CA HIS A 396 -1.94 -21.72 -0.55
C HIS A 396 -1.21 -21.11 -1.74
N THR A 397 -0.08 -21.69 -2.16
CA THR A 397 0.76 -21.15 -3.23
C THR A 397 0.69 -22.04 -4.48
N THR A 398 0.62 -21.41 -5.64
CA THR A 398 0.64 -22.12 -6.93
C THR A 398 1.97 -22.81 -7.17
N THR A 399 1.94 -24.01 -7.79
CA THR A 399 3.14 -24.68 -8.29
C THR A 399 3.74 -24.04 -9.55
N SER A 400 3.09 -23.01 -10.11
CA SER A 400 3.53 -22.30 -11.33
C SER A 400 3.48 -20.78 -11.11
N PRO A 401 4.36 -20.24 -10.24
CA PRO A 401 4.37 -18.81 -9.98
C PRO A 401 4.79 -18.01 -11.21
N SER A 402 4.20 -16.84 -11.41
CA SER A 402 4.64 -15.90 -12.45
C SER A 402 5.97 -15.27 -12.06
N TYR A 403 7.04 -15.57 -12.78
CA TYR A 403 8.36 -15.04 -12.46
C TYR A 403 8.52 -13.53 -12.67
N PRO A 404 7.84 -12.88 -13.63
CA PRO A 404 7.77 -11.42 -13.66
C PRO A 404 7.18 -10.81 -12.38
N LEU A 405 6.19 -11.48 -11.79
CA LEU A 405 5.60 -11.05 -10.51
C LEU A 405 6.60 -11.21 -9.36
N VAL A 406 7.26 -12.36 -9.25
CA VAL A 406 8.32 -12.61 -8.24
C VAL A 406 9.43 -11.57 -8.35
N ALA A 407 9.96 -11.33 -9.56
CA ALA A 407 10.99 -10.32 -9.80
C ALA A 407 10.52 -8.91 -9.40
N SER A 408 9.23 -8.60 -9.57
CA SER A 408 8.68 -7.31 -9.15
C SER A 408 8.66 -7.13 -7.63
N ILE A 409 8.43 -8.20 -6.85
CA ILE A 409 8.47 -8.18 -5.39
C ILE A 409 9.88 -7.82 -4.92
N GLU A 410 10.86 -8.54 -5.40
CA GLU A 410 12.26 -8.33 -5.05
C GLU A 410 12.78 -6.97 -5.51
N THR A 411 12.43 -6.55 -6.73
CA THR A 411 12.79 -5.23 -7.26
C THR A 411 12.21 -4.10 -6.41
N ALA A 412 10.95 -4.22 -5.96
CA ALA A 412 10.34 -3.23 -5.09
C ALA A 412 11.09 -3.12 -3.75
N ALA A 413 11.56 -4.23 -3.18
CA ALA A 413 12.41 -4.23 -2.00
C ALA A 413 13.77 -3.59 -2.29
N ALA A 414 14.41 -3.92 -3.41
CA ALA A 414 15.70 -3.35 -3.81
C ALA A 414 15.64 -1.83 -4.00
N MET A 415 14.54 -1.29 -4.51
CA MET A 415 14.32 0.15 -4.66
C MET A 415 14.31 0.89 -3.32
N LEU A 416 14.05 0.21 -2.21
CA LEU A 416 14.00 0.81 -0.87
C LEU A 416 15.34 0.72 -0.13
N ARG A 417 16.35 0.08 -0.70
CA ARG A 417 17.66 -0.09 -0.06
C ARG A 417 18.43 1.23 -0.04
N GLY A 418 19.07 1.50 1.11
CA GLY A 418 20.02 2.59 1.28
C GLY A 418 19.41 4.00 1.15
N ASN A 419 20.25 4.97 0.85
CA ASN A 419 19.86 6.37 0.72
C ASN A 419 18.88 6.63 -0.45
N PRO A 420 19.01 6.01 -1.63
CA PRO A 420 18.03 6.16 -2.69
C PRO A 420 16.61 5.74 -2.25
N GLY A 421 16.49 4.64 -1.51
CA GLY A 421 15.21 4.15 -1.01
C GLY A 421 14.58 5.06 0.04
N ARG A 422 15.38 5.52 1.02
CA ARG A 422 14.93 6.52 2.01
C ARG A 422 14.38 7.78 1.34
N ARG A 423 15.05 8.24 0.28
CA ARG A 423 14.63 9.42 -0.49
C ARG A 423 13.32 9.20 -1.25
N LEU A 424 13.05 8.00 -1.76
CA LEU A 424 11.76 7.69 -2.37
C LEU A 424 10.62 7.88 -1.37
N ILE A 425 10.76 7.36 -0.15
CA ILE A 425 9.75 7.52 0.88
C ILE A 425 9.67 8.97 1.37
N ASN A 426 10.81 9.62 1.61
CA ASN A 426 10.85 11.03 2.01
C ASN A 426 10.09 11.92 1.01
N ARG A 427 10.31 11.75 -0.30
CA ARG A 427 9.59 12.48 -1.34
C ARG A 427 8.08 12.22 -1.34
N SER A 428 7.66 11.01 -0.99
CA SER A 428 6.25 10.68 -0.85
C SER A 428 5.62 11.44 0.32
N VAL A 429 6.31 11.46 1.46
CA VAL A 429 5.91 12.21 2.66
C VAL A 429 5.86 13.72 2.38
N GLU A 430 6.95 14.28 1.83
CA GLU A 430 7.05 15.71 1.47
C GLU A 430 5.91 16.14 0.52
N ARG A 431 5.58 15.29 -0.45
CA ARG A 431 4.51 15.59 -1.41
C ARG A 431 3.14 15.57 -0.77
N ALA A 432 2.89 14.62 0.12
CA ALA A 432 1.65 14.57 0.89
C ALA A 432 1.51 15.81 1.80
N LEU A 433 2.58 16.18 2.50
CA LEU A 433 2.61 17.39 3.35
C LEU A 433 2.41 18.67 2.53
N HIS A 434 3.08 18.79 1.38
CA HIS A 434 2.88 19.93 0.49
C HIS A 434 1.43 20.05 0.01
N PHE A 435 0.81 18.92 -0.40
CA PHE A 435 -0.59 18.92 -0.81
C PHE A 435 -1.52 19.35 0.33
N ARG A 436 -1.30 18.86 1.57
CA ARG A 436 -2.04 19.24 2.76
C ARG A 436 -1.94 20.75 3.04
N LYS A 437 -0.73 21.29 2.98
CA LYS A 437 -0.47 22.73 3.14
C LYS A 437 -1.13 23.58 2.05
N GLU A 438 -1.17 23.10 0.79
CA GLU A 438 -1.85 23.80 -0.29
C GLU A 438 -3.38 23.87 -0.10
N VAL A 439 -4.01 22.78 0.37
CA VAL A 439 -5.44 22.80 0.68
C VAL A 439 -5.73 23.73 1.86
N GLN A 440 -4.91 23.73 2.91
CA GLN A 440 -5.02 24.63 4.05
C GLN A 440 -4.86 26.10 3.59
N ARG A 441 -3.87 26.42 2.77
CA ARG A 441 -3.66 27.74 2.19
C ARG A 441 -4.87 28.22 1.38
N LEU A 442 -5.47 27.37 0.55
CA LEU A 442 -6.69 27.71 -0.20
C LEU A 442 -7.86 28.03 0.72
N ARG A 443 -7.97 27.32 1.86
CA ARG A 443 -8.99 27.61 2.88
C ARG A 443 -8.79 28.97 3.53
N GLU A 444 -7.57 29.35 3.81
CA GLU A 444 -7.23 30.63 4.44
C GLU A 444 -7.37 31.83 3.47
N GLU A 445 -6.98 31.66 2.21
CA GLU A 445 -6.97 32.72 1.20
C GLU A 445 -8.29 32.91 0.46
N THR A 446 -9.22 31.92 0.55
CA THR A 446 -10.45 31.90 -0.24
C THR A 446 -11.67 31.73 0.67
N ASP A 447 -12.39 32.80 0.97
CA ASP A 447 -13.57 32.83 1.87
C ASP A 447 -14.65 31.78 1.52
N SER A 448 -14.72 31.34 0.29
CA SER A 448 -15.72 30.38 -0.17
C SER A 448 -15.19 28.95 -0.29
N TRP A 449 -13.90 28.68 -0.04
CA TRP A 449 -13.35 27.34 -0.09
C TRP A 449 -13.93 26.47 1.01
N PHE A 450 -14.35 25.24 0.69
CA PHE A 450 -15.07 24.40 1.63
C PHE A 450 -14.46 23.00 1.84
N PHE A 451 -13.43 22.62 1.09
CA PHE A 451 -12.72 21.37 1.38
C PHE A 451 -11.73 21.60 2.53
N ASP A 452 -11.63 20.59 3.37
CA ASP A 452 -10.66 20.54 4.45
C ASP A 452 -9.91 19.22 4.44
N ILE A 453 -8.93 19.04 5.32
CA ILE A 453 -8.22 17.77 5.47
C ILE A 453 -8.28 17.32 6.92
N TRP A 454 -8.53 16.03 7.12
CA TRP A 454 -8.48 15.40 8.43
C TRP A 454 -7.03 15.30 8.91
N GLN A 455 -6.64 16.22 9.76
CA GLN A 455 -5.27 16.40 10.28
C GLN A 455 -5.26 17.34 11.48
N PRO A 456 -4.19 17.36 12.32
CA PRO A 456 -4.03 18.40 13.32
C PRO A 456 -3.87 19.78 12.67
N GLU A 457 -4.08 20.84 13.45
CA GLU A 457 -3.96 22.22 12.98
C GLU A 457 -2.53 22.55 12.55
N GLU A 458 -1.54 22.11 13.34
CA GLU A 458 -0.12 22.25 13.02
C GLU A 458 0.42 20.92 12.45
N ILE A 459 1.03 21.01 11.26
CA ILE A 459 1.61 19.87 10.57
C ILE A 459 3.13 19.87 10.74
N ASP A 460 3.63 18.90 11.52
CA ASP A 460 5.08 18.64 11.66
C ASP A 460 5.56 17.68 10.56
N GLU A 461 6.64 18.06 9.88
CA GLU A 461 7.29 17.24 8.85
C GLU A 461 8.13 16.09 9.43
N ALA A 462 8.48 16.17 10.72
CA ALA A 462 9.37 15.21 11.36
C ALA A 462 8.68 13.97 11.93
N ASN A 463 7.35 13.96 12.11
CA ASN A 463 6.63 12.89 12.81
C ASN A 463 5.31 12.51 12.16
N CYS A 464 4.86 11.25 12.37
CA CYS A 464 3.44 10.93 12.26
C CYS A 464 2.67 11.59 13.41
N TRP A 465 1.43 12.00 13.16
CA TRP A 465 0.66 12.75 14.16
C TRP A 465 -0.03 11.81 15.16
N PRO A 466 0.23 11.97 16.46
CA PRO A 466 -0.39 11.13 17.49
C PRO A 466 -1.89 11.43 17.59
N ILE A 467 -2.68 10.38 17.85
CA ILE A 467 -4.07 10.49 18.28
C ILE A 467 -4.05 10.62 19.81
N THR A 468 -4.13 11.86 20.29
CA THR A 468 -3.96 12.18 21.70
C THR A 468 -5.33 12.41 22.36
N PRO A 469 -5.59 11.85 23.57
CA PRO A 469 -6.83 12.14 24.28
C PRO A 469 -7.02 13.64 24.52
N GLY A 470 -8.19 14.15 24.16
CA GLY A 470 -8.54 15.57 24.35
C GLY A 470 -8.27 16.46 23.13
N ASP A 471 -7.62 15.96 22.09
CA ASP A 471 -7.49 16.67 20.83
C ASP A 471 -8.80 16.54 20.03
N ASP A 472 -9.35 17.65 19.56
CA ASP A 472 -10.65 17.70 18.88
C ASP A 472 -10.56 17.30 17.39
N TRP A 473 -9.40 17.50 16.74
CA TRP A 473 -9.27 17.34 15.30
C TRP A 473 -9.57 15.92 14.79
N HIS A 474 -9.29 14.88 15.60
CA HIS A 474 -9.46 13.51 15.17
C HIS A 474 -10.87 12.93 15.41
N GLY A 475 -11.68 13.53 16.29
CA GLY A 475 -13.06 13.14 16.54
C GLY A 475 -13.26 11.78 17.22
N PHE A 476 -12.21 11.12 17.74
CA PHE A 476 -12.36 9.87 18.50
C PHE A 476 -12.68 10.17 19.97
N THR A 477 -13.76 9.60 20.47
CA THR A 477 -14.15 9.71 21.89
C THR A 477 -13.22 8.97 22.85
N HIS A 478 -12.52 7.94 22.34
CA HIS A 478 -11.55 7.16 23.08
C HIS A 478 -10.24 7.12 22.31
N ALA A 479 -9.21 7.70 22.90
CA ALA A 479 -7.85 7.67 22.44
C ALA A 479 -6.93 7.28 23.61
N ASP A 480 -5.74 6.76 23.31
CA ASP A 480 -4.73 6.41 24.30
C ASP A 480 -3.41 7.12 23.96
N HIS A 481 -2.73 7.66 24.97
CA HIS A 481 -1.41 8.27 24.77
C HIS A 481 -0.40 7.25 24.21
N ASP A 482 0.47 7.70 23.30
CA ASP A 482 1.54 6.91 22.69
C ASP A 482 1.09 5.54 22.17
N HIS A 483 -0.02 5.54 21.42
CA HIS A 483 -0.63 4.31 20.94
C HIS A 483 -0.88 4.30 19.43
N MET A 484 -1.50 5.34 18.91
CA MET A 484 -1.88 5.46 17.51
C MET A 484 -1.41 6.78 16.89
N TYR A 485 -1.11 6.72 15.59
CA TYR A 485 -0.53 7.82 14.84
C TYR A 485 -1.11 7.88 13.44
N LEU A 486 -1.51 9.07 12.99
CA LEU A 486 -1.92 9.28 11.61
C LEU A 486 -0.71 9.33 10.68
N ASP A 487 -0.76 8.55 9.63
CA ASP A 487 0.23 8.51 8.56
C ASP A 487 0.04 9.70 7.59
N PRO A 488 1.04 10.56 7.39
CA PRO A 488 0.92 11.72 6.52
C PRO A 488 0.62 11.40 5.06
N VAL A 489 1.00 10.22 4.55
CA VAL A 489 0.77 9.82 3.14
C VAL A 489 -0.65 9.29 2.88
N LYS A 490 -1.45 9.13 3.92
CA LYS A 490 -2.88 8.83 3.86
C LYS A 490 -3.66 10.13 3.99
N VAL A 491 -4.09 10.71 2.88
CA VAL A 491 -4.72 12.03 2.85
C VAL A 491 -6.23 11.89 2.76
N THR A 492 -6.93 12.20 3.86
CA THR A 492 -8.39 12.20 3.91
C THR A 492 -8.91 13.63 3.78
N ILE A 493 -9.58 13.91 2.66
CA ILE A 493 -10.21 15.21 2.38
C ILE A 493 -11.63 15.18 2.94
N LEU A 494 -12.01 16.23 3.66
CA LEU A 494 -13.33 16.43 4.25
C LEU A 494 -14.20 17.35 3.38
N MET A 495 -15.49 17.03 3.31
CA MET A 495 -16.53 17.80 2.65
C MET A 495 -17.44 18.46 3.69
N PRO A 496 -18.10 19.61 3.36
CA PRO A 496 -19.10 20.23 4.23
C PRO A 496 -20.28 19.27 4.51
N GLY A 497 -20.89 19.41 5.66
CA GLY A 497 -22.10 18.69 6.03
C GLY A 497 -22.03 18.03 7.41
N MET A 498 -20.82 17.77 7.91
CA MET A 498 -20.61 17.21 9.24
C MET A 498 -19.19 17.52 9.73
N ASP A 499 -19.06 17.96 10.98
CA ASP A 499 -17.76 18.16 11.63
C ASP A 499 -17.18 16.85 12.22
N ALA A 500 -15.96 16.93 12.76
CA ALA A 500 -15.28 15.77 13.34
C ALA A 500 -15.98 15.23 14.62
N GLN A 501 -16.77 16.04 15.30
CA GLN A 501 -17.56 15.69 16.48
C GLN A 501 -18.91 15.07 16.13
N GLY A 502 -19.28 15.04 14.84
CA GLY A 502 -20.54 14.48 14.37
C GLY A 502 -21.71 15.47 14.37
N ASN A 503 -21.45 16.77 14.54
CA ASN A 503 -22.50 17.75 14.40
C ASN A 503 -22.85 17.92 12.92
N MET A 504 -24.10 17.63 12.56
CA MET A 504 -24.58 17.81 11.19
C MET A 504 -24.82 19.30 10.91
N GLU A 505 -24.28 19.79 9.80
CA GLU A 505 -24.51 21.15 9.31
C GLU A 505 -25.87 21.24 8.62
N LYS A 506 -26.37 22.46 8.41
CA LYS A 506 -27.65 22.70 7.70
C LYS A 506 -27.58 22.27 6.24
N GLU A 507 -26.45 22.49 5.61
CA GLU A 507 -26.18 22.19 4.21
C GLU A 507 -24.96 21.26 4.12
N GLY A 508 -24.93 20.38 3.14
CA GLY A 508 -23.84 19.44 3.01
C GLY A 508 -23.60 18.94 1.59
N ILE A 509 -22.39 18.46 1.34
CA ILE A 509 -21.96 17.89 0.07
C ILE A 509 -21.51 16.46 0.33
N PRO A 510 -22.35 15.44 0.06
CA PRO A 510 -21.95 14.04 0.20
C PRO A 510 -20.72 13.71 -0.65
N ALA A 511 -19.74 13.02 -0.07
CA ALA A 511 -18.47 12.74 -0.73
C ALA A 511 -18.63 11.91 -2.02
N ALA A 512 -19.66 11.06 -2.11
CA ALA A 512 -19.97 10.31 -3.31
C ALA A 512 -20.21 11.19 -4.55
N LEU A 513 -20.78 12.38 -4.36
CA LEU A 513 -20.97 13.35 -5.44
C LEU A 513 -19.64 13.89 -5.97
N VAL A 514 -18.71 14.21 -5.07
CA VAL A 514 -17.36 14.68 -5.41
C VAL A 514 -16.56 13.54 -6.06
N ALA A 515 -16.66 12.32 -5.54
CA ALA A 515 -15.98 11.15 -6.10
C ALA A 515 -16.39 10.89 -7.57
N LYS A 516 -17.68 10.90 -7.88
CA LYS A 516 -18.19 10.77 -9.27
C LYS A 516 -17.67 11.89 -10.18
N PHE A 517 -17.65 13.13 -9.69
CA PHE A 517 -17.13 14.25 -10.45
C PHE A 517 -15.64 14.11 -10.78
N LEU A 518 -14.84 13.63 -9.81
CA LEU A 518 -13.41 13.39 -9.98
C LEU A 518 -13.14 12.23 -10.94
N ASP A 519 -13.91 11.15 -10.84
CA ASP A 519 -13.78 9.96 -11.69
C ASP A 519 -14.03 10.30 -13.18
N GLU A 520 -15.09 11.06 -13.50
CA GLU A 520 -15.36 11.56 -14.85
C GLU A 520 -14.25 12.48 -15.42
N ARG A 521 -13.29 12.90 -14.57
CA ARG A 521 -12.12 13.71 -14.94
C ARG A 521 -10.80 12.94 -14.80
N GLY A 522 -10.89 11.63 -14.66
CA GLY A 522 -9.73 10.73 -14.60
C GLY A 522 -8.98 10.75 -13.27
N VAL A 523 -9.62 11.17 -12.17
CA VAL A 523 -9.08 11.12 -10.81
C VAL A 523 -9.86 10.09 -9.99
N VAL A 524 -9.26 8.91 -9.82
CA VAL A 524 -9.87 7.80 -9.08
C VAL A 524 -9.55 7.91 -7.60
N VAL A 525 -10.60 7.82 -6.77
CA VAL A 525 -10.52 7.90 -5.29
C VAL A 525 -10.27 6.52 -4.71
N GLU A 526 -9.47 6.41 -3.67
CA GLU A 526 -9.21 5.13 -2.99
C GLU A 526 -10.41 4.67 -2.15
N LYS A 527 -10.97 5.57 -1.34
CA LYS A 527 -12.12 5.28 -0.48
C LYS A 527 -13.05 6.50 -0.40
N THR A 528 -14.34 6.24 -0.53
CA THR A 528 -15.39 7.25 -0.35
C THR A 528 -16.14 6.95 0.95
N GLY A 529 -16.12 7.90 1.89
CA GLY A 529 -16.96 7.89 3.09
C GLY A 529 -18.21 8.76 2.89
N PRO A 530 -19.01 9.00 3.94
CA PRO A 530 -20.17 9.86 3.81
C PRO A 530 -19.82 11.32 3.45
N TYR A 531 -18.83 11.89 4.15
CA TYR A 531 -18.32 13.26 3.95
C TYR A 531 -16.81 13.33 3.87
N ASN A 532 -16.15 12.26 3.44
CA ASN A 532 -14.71 12.22 3.29
C ASN A 532 -14.26 11.34 2.12
N LEU A 533 -13.10 11.70 1.55
CA LEU A 533 -12.43 10.97 0.48
C LEU A 533 -10.98 10.69 0.86
N LEU A 534 -10.54 9.43 0.77
CA LEU A 534 -9.17 9.03 1.04
C LEU A 534 -8.36 8.96 -0.25
N PHE A 535 -7.17 9.55 -0.23
CA PHE A 535 -6.17 9.49 -1.30
C PHE A 535 -4.83 8.96 -0.78
N LEU A 536 -4.17 8.13 -1.58
CA LEU A 536 -2.89 7.51 -1.27
C LEU A 536 -1.75 8.25 -1.96
N PHE A 537 -0.83 8.79 -1.19
CA PHE A 537 0.39 9.42 -1.70
C PHE A 537 1.55 8.42 -1.69
N SER A 538 1.49 7.42 -2.57
CA SER A 538 2.54 6.41 -2.73
C SER A 538 3.79 6.99 -3.41
N ILE A 539 4.87 6.19 -3.47
CA ILE A 539 6.10 6.54 -4.18
C ILE A 539 5.88 6.84 -5.68
N GLY A 540 4.76 6.38 -6.25
CA GLY A 540 4.38 6.62 -7.66
C GLY A 540 3.64 7.94 -7.89
N ILE A 541 3.24 8.67 -6.84
CA ILE A 541 2.56 9.97 -7.00
C ILE A 541 3.60 11.06 -7.30
N ASP A 542 3.49 11.68 -8.45
CA ASP A 542 4.30 12.82 -8.86
C ASP A 542 3.58 14.18 -8.63
N LYS A 543 4.29 15.27 -8.91
CA LYS A 543 3.73 16.63 -8.78
C LYS A 543 2.52 16.83 -9.71
N THR A 544 2.53 16.23 -10.90
CA THR A 544 1.45 16.35 -11.90
C THR A 544 0.16 15.74 -11.37
N ARG A 545 0.23 14.55 -10.76
CA ARG A 545 -0.93 13.89 -10.16
C ARG A 545 -1.49 14.66 -8.97
N ALA A 546 -0.62 15.14 -8.08
CA ALA A 546 -1.04 15.94 -6.93
C ALA A 546 -1.75 17.24 -7.37
N MET A 547 -1.18 17.94 -8.37
CA MET A 547 -1.80 19.13 -8.95
C MET A 547 -3.09 18.81 -9.71
N GLY A 548 -3.18 17.65 -10.36
CA GLY A 548 -4.40 17.16 -11.02
C GLY A 548 -5.56 16.99 -10.04
N LEU A 549 -5.28 16.41 -8.86
CA LEU A 549 -6.28 16.30 -7.79
C LEU A 549 -6.73 17.68 -7.31
N LEU A 550 -5.79 18.59 -6.99
CA LEU A 550 -6.11 19.93 -6.53
C LEU A 550 -6.95 20.72 -7.55
N ARG A 551 -6.62 20.57 -8.84
CA ARG A 551 -7.39 21.12 -9.94
C ARG A 551 -8.80 20.54 -9.98
N GLY A 552 -8.97 19.22 -9.85
CA GLY A 552 -10.27 18.55 -9.83
C GLY A 552 -11.17 19.10 -8.71
N LEU A 553 -10.62 19.28 -7.51
CA LEU A 553 -11.34 19.90 -6.37
C LEU A 553 -11.75 21.35 -6.67
N THR A 554 -10.86 22.14 -7.28
CA THR A 554 -11.15 23.54 -7.66
C THR A 554 -12.24 23.61 -8.72
N GLU A 555 -12.19 22.72 -9.72
CA GLU A 555 -13.22 22.65 -10.78
C GLU A 555 -14.58 22.22 -10.21
N PHE A 556 -14.59 21.25 -9.27
CA PHE A 556 -15.80 20.87 -8.55
C PHE A 556 -16.40 22.06 -7.82
N LYS A 557 -15.58 22.74 -7.03
CA LYS A 557 -15.98 23.94 -6.27
C LYS A 557 -16.65 24.98 -7.17
N ARG A 558 -16.00 25.33 -8.28
CA ARG A 558 -16.51 26.28 -9.25
C ARG A 558 -17.85 25.85 -9.85
N ALA A 559 -17.96 24.57 -10.25
CA ALA A 559 -19.19 24.04 -10.83
C ALA A 559 -20.34 24.02 -9.82
N TYR A 560 -20.04 23.70 -8.56
CA TYR A 560 -21.00 23.72 -7.45
C TYR A 560 -21.49 25.13 -7.14
N ASP A 561 -20.61 26.14 -7.06
CA ASP A 561 -20.96 27.54 -6.80
C ASP A 561 -21.85 28.11 -7.93
N LEU A 562 -21.54 27.77 -9.17
CA LEU A 562 -22.38 28.13 -10.32
C LEU A 562 -23.71 27.37 -10.36
N ASN A 563 -23.91 26.42 -9.47
CA ASN A 563 -25.07 25.54 -9.38
C ASN A 563 -25.44 24.94 -10.74
N LEU A 564 -24.47 24.31 -11.39
CA LEU A 564 -24.66 23.73 -12.72
C LEU A 564 -25.71 22.61 -12.71
N ARG A 565 -26.34 22.34 -13.87
CA ARG A 565 -27.21 21.17 -14.01
C ARG A 565 -26.40 19.89 -13.93
N VAL A 566 -26.98 18.83 -13.34
CA VAL A 566 -26.36 17.49 -13.26
C VAL A 566 -25.89 17.02 -14.64
N LYS A 567 -26.70 17.17 -15.68
CA LYS A 567 -26.33 16.84 -17.06
C LYS A 567 -25.01 17.45 -17.54
N ASN A 568 -24.69 18.67 -17.10
CA ASN A 568 -23.50 19.40 -17.54
C ASN A 568 -22.27 19.15 -16.65
N MET A 569 -22.52 18.80 -15.40
CA MET A 569 -21.47 18.59 -14.40
C MET A 569 -21.08 17.12 -14.29
N LEU A 570 -22.05 16.23 -14.39
CA LEU A 570 -21.97 14.78 -14.20
C LEU A 570 -22.74 14.07 -15.32
N PRO A 571 -22.26 14.11 -16.58
CA PRO A 571 -22.95 13.51 -17.72
C PRO A 571 -23.14 11.99 -17.59
N ASP A 572 -22.21 11.27 -16.99
CA ASP A 572 -22.33 9.83 -16.79
C ASP A 572 -23.42 9.50 -15.77
N LEU A 573 -23.45 10.20 -14.64
CA LEU A 573 -24.54 10.10 -13.67
C LEU A 573 -25.90 10.45 -14.30
N TRP A 574 -25.96 11.51 -15.11
CA TRP A 574 -27.18 11.88 -15.80
C TRP A 574 -27.66 10.75 -16.75
N ALA A 575 -26.74 10.00 -17.37
CA ALA A 575 -27.05 8.92 -18.28
C ALA A 575 -27.67 7.68 -17.59
N GLU A 576 -27.49 7.52 -16.27
CA GLU A 576 -28.11 6.43 -15.49
C GLU A 576 -29.66 6.58 -15.45
N ASP A 577 -30.17 7.80 -15.25
CA ASP A 577 -31.59 8.11 -15.33
C ASP A 577 -31.83 9.54 -15.86
N PRO A 578 -31.89 9.73 -17.19
CA PRO A 578 -32.04 11.04 -17.81
C PRO A 578 -33.36 11.75 -17.46
N ASP A 579 -34.43 11.00 -17.15
CA ASP A 579 -35.73 11.57 -16.79
C ASP A 579 -35.73 12.11 -15.36
N PHE A 580 -35.15 11.35 -14.42
CA PHE A 580 -34.99 11.77 -13.04
C PHE A 580 -34.12 13.03 -12.93
N TYR A 581 -32.97 13.06 -13.60
CA TYR A 581 -31.98 14.15 -13.53
C TYR A 581 -32.24 15.29 -14.52
N ARG A 582 -33.33 15.30 -15.29
CA ARG A 582 -33.60 16.21 -16.44
C ARG A 582 -33.35 17.69 -16.14
N ASN A 583 -33.86 18.16 -15.04
CA ASN A 583 -33.78 19.59 -14.65
C ASN A 583 -33.01 19.81 -13.35
N MET A 584 -32.53 18.74 -12.73
CA MET A 584 -31.89 18.80 -11.43
C MET A 584 -30.56 19.54 -11.50
N ARG A 585 -30.31 20.36 -10.50
CA ARG A 585 -29.05 21.08 -10.29
C ARG A 585 -28.21 20.40 -9.22
N VAL A 586 -26.89 20.63 -9.27
CA VAL A 586 -25.94 19.94 -8.39
C VAL A 586 -26.18 20.25 -6.90
N GLN A 587 -26.54 21.50 -6.54
CA GLN A 587 -26.84 21.85 -5.16
C GLN A 587 -28.15 21.19 -4.68
N GLU A 588 -29.15 21.08 -5.54
CA GLU A 588 -30.39 20.36 -5.24
C GLU A 588 -30.11 18.88 -4.96
N LEU A 589 -29.29 18.23 -5.80
CA LEU A 589 -28.88 16.84 -5.63
C LEU A 589 -28.10 16.67 -4.31
N ALA A 590 -27.10 17.51 -4.06
CA ALA A 590 -26.30 17.44 -2.83
C ALA A 590 -27.17 17.59 -1.58
N GLN A 591 -28.05 18.60 -1.55
CA GLN A 591 -28.95 18.85 -0.43
C GLN A 591 -30.00 17.74 -0.25
N GLY A 592 -30.47 17.16 -1.35
CA GLY A 592 -31.39 16.03 -1.29
C GLY A 592 -30.80 14.81 -0.61
N ILE A 593 -29.58 14.40 -1.01
CA ILE A 593 -28.86 13.29 -0.38
C ILE A 593 -28.49 13.63 1.06
N HIS A 594 -28.02 14.87 1.32
CA HIS A 594 -27.67 15.33 2.66
C HIS A 594 -28.85 15.26 3.64
N LYS A 595 -30.04 15.71 3.23
CA LYS A 595 -31.26 15.62 4.04
C LYS A 595 -31.65 14.16 4.35
N LEU A 596 -31.48 13.27 3.36
CA LEU A 596 -31.75 11.85 3.59
C LEU A 596 -30.80 11.27 4.64
N ILE A 597 -29.51 11.64 4.60
CA ILE A 597 -28.51 11.23 5.60
C ILE A 597 -28.86 11.81 6.98
N GLN A 598 -29.30 13.09 7.08
CA GLN A 598 -29.72 13.72 8.32
C GLN A 598 -30.95 13.02 8.94
N GLN A 599 -31.92 12.61 8.13
CA GLN A 599 -33.13 11.91 8.59
C GLN A 599 -32.83 10.60 9.32
N HIS A 600 -31.70 9.97 9.01
CA HIS A 600 -31.25 8.72 9.64
C HIS A 600 -30.28 8.95 10.80
N ASP A 601 -29.98 10.20 11.19
CA ASP A 601 -29.00 10.53 12.24
C ASP A 601 -27.70 9.74 12.08
N LEU A 602 -27.06 9.93 10.89
CA LEU A 602 -25.87 9.18 10.52
C LEU A 602 -24.75 9.18 11.59
N PRO A 603 -24.43 10.29 12.27
CA PRO A 603 -23.35 10.32 13.25
C PRO A 603 -23.56 9.33 14.40
N ASP A 604 -24.75 9.35 15.02
CA ASP A 604 -25.11 8.41 16.07
C ASP A 604 -25.21 6.98 15.55
N LEU A 605 -25.84 6.80 14.40
CA LEU A 605 -25.99 5.50 13.76
C LEU A 605 -24.64 4.86 13.40
N MET A 606 -23.67 5.66 12.90
CA MET A 606 -22.33 5.21 12.58
C MET A 606 -21.59 4.69 13.83
N LEU A 607 -21.72 5.37 14.95
CA LEU A 607 -21.10 4.95 16.21
C LEU A 607 -21.76 3.67 16.75
N ARG A 608 -23.09 3.65 16.85
CA ARG A 608 -23.85 2.51 17.42
C ARG A 608 -23.75 1.23 16.59
N ALA A 609 -23.74 1.32 15.26
CA ALA A 609 -23.64 0.14 14.38
C ALA A 609 -22.34 -0.65 14.56
N PHE A 610 -21.29 -0.05 15.12
CA PHE A 610 -20.01 -0.71 15.37
C PHE A 610 -19.69 -0.88 16.87
N ASP A 611 -20.54 -0.37 17.75
CA ASP A 611 -20.33 -0.51 19.19
C ASP A 611 -20.86 -1.84 19.74
N VAL A 612 -22.05 -2.26 19.32
CA VAL A 612 -22.63 -3.54 19.70
C VAL A 612 -22.53 -4.52 18.52
N LEU A 613 -21.64 -5.50 18.65
CA LEU A 613 -21.46 -6.52 17.61
C LEU A 613 -22.65 -7.48 17.57
N PRO A 614 -23.04 -8.01 16.39
CA PRO A 614 -24.00 -9.11 16.29
C PRO A 614 -23.54 -10.34 17.08
N GLU A 615 -24.49 -11.11 17.60
CA GLU A 615 -24.22 -12.28 18.43
C GLU A 615 -23.72 -13.46 17.57
N MET A 616 -22.58 -14.04 17.92
CA MET A 616 -22.08 -15.25 17.27
C MET A 616 -22.87 -16.47 17.75
N LYS A 617 -23.69 -17.04 16.85
CA LYS A 617 -24.51 -18.26 17.12
C LYS A 617 -23.79 -19.54 16.74
N MET A 618 -22.89 -19.46 15.80
CA MET A 618 -21.98 -20.53 15.38
C MET A 618 -20.69 -19.89 14.78
N THR A 619 -19.64 -20.66 14.73
CA THR A 619 -18.38 -20.18 14.11
C THR A 619 -18.57 -19.95 12.59
N PRO A 620 -17.74 -19.09 11.96
CA PRO A 620 -17.74 -18.95 10.51
C PRO A 620 -17.52 -20.28 9.77
N HIS A 621 -16.74 -21.19 10.34
CA HIS A 621 -16.53 -22.54 9.79
C HIS A 621 -17.83 -23.34 9.79
N GLU A 622 -18.51 -23.46 10.94
CA GLU A 622 -19.78 -24.18 11.05
C GLU A 622 -20.83 -23.60 10.09
N MET A 623 -20.92 -22.28 9.99
CA MET A 623 -21.85 -21.64 9.05
C MET A 623 -21.50 -21.98 7.59
N TYR A 624 -20.22 -22.02 7.25
CA TYR A 624 -19.80 -22.43 5.89
C TYR A 624 -20.15 -23.87 5.59
N GLN A 625 -20.06 -24.78 6.58
CA GLN A 625 -20.54 -26.17 6.45
C GLN A 625 -22.04 -26.22 6.19
N GLN A 626 -22.85 -25.37 6.84
CA GLN A 626 -24.30 -25.28 6.56
C GLN A 626 -24.55 -24.77 5.13
N GLN A 627 -23.77 -23.82 4.62
CA GLN A 627 -23.85 -23.36 3.23
C GLN A 627 -23.60 -24.52 2.25
N VAL A 628 -22.53 -25.29 2.45
CA VAL A 628 -22.16 -26.43 1.59
C VAL A 628 -23.26 -27.50 1.59
N LYS A 629 -23.90 -27.73 2.72
CA LYS A 629 -25.06 -28.66 2.85
C LYS A 629 -26.36 -28.12 2.23
N GLY A 630 -26.40 -26.86 1.76
CA GLY A 630 -27.58 -26.24 1.19
C GLY A 630 -28.64 -25.79 2.23
N ASN A 631 -28.26 -25.72 3.50
CA ASN A 631 -29.11 -25.27 4.60
C ASN A 631 -29.21 -23.75 4.72
N VAL A 632 -29.32 -23.06 3.59
CA VAL A 632 -29.43 -21.60 3.51
C VAL A 632 -30.58 -21.19 2.62
N GLU A 633 -31.15 -20.04 2.93
CA GLU A 633 -32.17 -19.37 2.12
C GLU A 633 -31.83 -17.89 1.91
N THR A 634 -32.53 -17.26 0.98
CA THR A 634 -32.33 -15.83 0.68
C THR A 634 -33.53 -15.04 1.21
N VAL A 635 -33.24 -13.99 1.97
CA VAL A 635 -34.28 -13.11 2.55
C VAL A 635 -33.97 -11.66 2.16
N GLU A 636 -34.98 -10.80 2.22
CA GLU A 636 -34.77 -9.33 2.10
C GLU A 636 -34.01 -8.84 3.33
N ILE A 637 -33.14 -7.84 3.14
CA ILE A 637 -32.26 -7.33 4.17
C ILE A 637 -33.03 -6.76 5.38
N GLU A 638 -34.24 -6.25 5.15
CA GLU A 638 -35.19 -5.79 6.18
C GLU A 638 -35.59 -6.88 7.19
N LYS A 639 -35.49 -8.15 6.79
CA LYS A 639 -35.87 -9.32 7.58
C LYS A 639 -34.69 -10.00 8.28
N LEU A 640 -33.56 -9.30 8.41
CA LEU A 640 -32.32 -9.91 8.91
C LEU A 640 -32.26 -10.07 10.44
N ILE A 641 -33.08 -9.30 11.20
CA ILE A 641 -33.14 -9.45 12.67
C ILE A 641 -33.58 -10.86 13.04
N GLY A 642 -32.89 -11.46 14.01
CA GLY A 642 -33.16 -12.82 14.49
C GLY A 642 -32.76 -13.93 13.52
N ARG A 643 -32.07 -13.58 12.40
CA ARG A 643 -31.57 -14.54 11.41
C ARG A 643 -30.05 -14.63 11.48
N VAL A 644 -29.50 -15.84 11.38
CA VAL A 644 -28.07 -16.09 11.33
C VAL A 644 -27.59 -15.83 9.91
N SER A 645 -26.64 -14.88 9.75
CA SER A 645 -26.09 -14.55 8.44
C SER A 645 -25.23 -15.69 7.91
N ALA A 646 -25.48 -16.10 6.68
CA ALA A 646 -24.63 -17.08 6.00
C ALA A 646 -23.39 -16.45 5.38
N ASN A 647 -23.45 -15.18 5.02
CA ASN A 647 -22.35 -14.45 4.38
C ASN A 647 -21.82 -13.34 5.30
N MET A 648 -20.58 -12.95 5.07
CA MET A 648 -20.08 -11.69 5.57
C MET A 648 -20.84 -10.55 4.89
N ILE A 649 -21.34 -9.58 5.66
CA ILE A 649 -21.99 -8.36 5.15
C ILE A 649 -21.03 -7.20 5.37
N LEU A 650 -20.56 -6.61 4.27
CA LEU A 650 -19.51 -5.60 4.26
C LEU A 650 -19.88 -4.49 3.28
N PRO A 651 -20.37 -3.33 3.75
CA PRO A 651 -20.68 -2.19 2.89
C PRO A 651 -19.42 -1.40 2.53
N TYR A 652 -19.41 -0.81 1.33
CA TYR A 652 -18.44 0.19 0.88
C TYR A 652 -19.16 1.52 0.64
N PRO A 653 -18.98 2.56 1.46
CA PRO A 653 -18.18 2.63 2.69
C PRO A 653 -18.79 1.87 3.88
N PRO A 654 -18.02 1.56 4.94
CA PRO A 654 -16.61 1.90 5.20
C PRO A 654 -15.60 0.82 4.81
N GLY A 655 -16.00 -0.31 4.22
CA GLY A 655 -15.09 -1.38 3.81
C GLY A 655 -14.63 -2.29 4.95
N VAL A 656 -15.39 -2.37 6.04
CA VAL A 656 -15.16 -3.32 7.15
C VAL A 656 -16.39 -4.17 7.41
N PRO A 657 -16.23 -5.43 7.86
CA PRO A 657 -17.34 -6.32 8.11
C PRO A 657 -18.26 -5.82 9.24
N LEU A 658 -19.53 -5.64 8.92
CA LEU A 658 -20.58 -5.38 9.90
C LEU A 658 -21.10 -6.67 10.53
N VAL A 659 -21.32 -7.70 9.70
CA VAL A 659 -21.81 -9.01 10.13
C VAL A 659 -20.88 -10.08 9.58
N MET A 660 -20.46 -11.00 10.42
CA MET A 660 -19.68 -12.17 10.04
C MET A 660 -20.59 -13.38 9.75
N PRO A 661 -20.14 -14.36 8.96
CA PRO A 661 -20.87 -15.62 8.82
C PRO A 661 -21.04 -16.29 10.18
N GLY A 662 -22.26 -16.75 10.48
CA GLY A 662 -22.59 -17.35 11.78
C GLY A 662 -23.08 -16.37 12.86
N GLU A 663 -23.02 -15.07 12.58
CA GLU A 663 -23.56 -14.03 13.45
C GLU A 663 -25.02 -13.72 13.17
N MET A 664 -25.75 -13.32 14.22
CA MET A 664 -27.15 -12.92 14.20
C MET A 664 -27.32 -11.51 14.72
N ILE A 665 -27.98 -10.63 13.93
CA ILE A 665 -28.41 -9.34 14.43
C ILE A 665 -29.56 -9.51 15.39
N THR A 666 -29.37 -9.01 16.62
CA THR A 666 -30.39 -8.98 17.68
C THR A 666 -30.99 -7.58 17.81
N GLU A 667 -31.97 -7.39 18.66
CA GLU A 667 -32.52 -6.06 18.96
C GLU A 667 -31.43 -5.13 19.58
N ASP A 668 -30.48 -5.68 20.35
CA ASP A 668 -29.40 -4.91 20.95
C ASP A 668 -28.41 -4.40 19.87
N SER A 669 -28.19 -5.17 18.80
CA SER A 669 -27.35 -4.79 17.65
C SER A 669 -28.17 -4.25 16.46
N ARG A 670 -29.42 -3.82 16.68
CA ARG A 670 -30.33 -3.32 15.63
C ARG A 670 -29.72 -2.19 14.80
N ALA A 671 -28.87 -1.33 15.39
CA ALA A 671 -28.19 -0.26 14.71
C ALA A 671 -27.37 -0.73 13.48
N VAL A 672 -26.92 -1.99 13.47
CA VAL A 672 -26.26 -2.61 12.30
C VAL A 672 -27.21 -2.67 11.10
N LEU A 673 -28.44 -3.14 11.34
CA LEU A 673 -29.47 -3.22 10.28
C LEU A 673 -29.91 -1.82 9.85
N ASP A 674 -30.13 -0.90 10.79
CA ASP A 674 -30.57 0.46 10.50
C ASP A 674 -29.52 1.20 9.64
N PHE A 675 -28.22 0.97 9.89
CA PHE A 675 -27.14 1.50 9.07
C PHE A 675 -27.16 0.92 7.64
N LEU A 676 -27.36 -0.38 7.49
CA LEU A 676 -27.48 -1.02 6.17
C LEU A 676 -28.70 -0.50 5.40
N LEU A 677 -29.83 -0.31 6.08
CA LEU A 677 -31.07 0.21 5.47
C LEU A 677 -30.90 1.68 5.02
N MET A 678 -30.19 2.47 5.80
CA MET A 678 -29.86 3.86 5.41
C MET A 678 -29.04 3.87 4.11
N LEU A 679 -27.99 3.03 4.01
CA LEU A 679 -27.19 2.91 2.77
C LEU A 679 -28.05 2.48 1.58
N CYS A 680 -28.91 1.47 1.76
CA CYS A 680 -29.85 1.03 0.72
C CYS A 680 -30.82 2.14 0.29
N SER A 681 -31.24 2.99 1.22
CA SER A 681 -32.20 4.06 0.92
C SER A 681 -31.65 5.12 0.00
N ILE A 682 -30.34 5.41 0.07
CA ILE A 682 -29.68 6.42 -0.80
C ILE A 682 -29.79 6.00 -2.27
N GLY A 683 -29.43 4.78 -2.60
CA GLY A 683 -29.53 4.25 -3.98
C GLY A 683 -30.97 4.16 -4.49
N ARG A 684 -31.94 3.84 -3.63
CA ARG A 684 -33.37 3.81 -4.02
C ARG A 684 -33.92 5.19 -4.39
N HIS A 685 -33.40 6.26 -3.76
CA HIS A 685 -33.88 7.63 -3.99
C HIS A 685 -33.09 8.36 -5.09
N TYR A 686 -31.83 7.99 -5.28
CA TYR A 686 -30.92 8.64 -6.21
C TYR A 686 -30.22 7.61 -7.10
N PRO A 687 -30.73 7.33 -8.31
CA PRO A 687 -30.12 6.40 -9.25
C PRO A 687 -28.65 6.71 -9.51
N GLY A 688 -27.81 5.68 -9.49
CA GLY A 688 -26.35 5.82 -9.64
C GLY A 688 -25.60 6.07 -8.32
N PHE A 689 -26.30 6.13 -7.15
CA PHE A 689 -25.70 6.19 -5.82
C PHE A 689 -25.96 4.91 -5.00
N GLU A 690 -26.15 3.80 -5.67
CA GLU A 690 -26.30 2.50 -5.04
C GLU A 690 -25.01 2.15 -4.28
N THR A 691 -25.17 1.72 -3.02
CA THR A 691 -24.04 1.26 -2.21
C THR A 691 -23.72 -0.19 -2.54
N ASP A 692 -22.45 -0.48 -2.84
CA ASP A 692 -21.97 -1.85 -2.95
C ASP A 692 -21.88 -2.47 -1.54
N ILE A 693 -22.67 -3.53 -1.31
CA ILE A 693 -22.69 -4.27 -0.06
C ILE A 693 -22.29 -5.71 -0.36
N HIS A 694 -21.04 -6.05 -0.10
CA HIS A 694 -20.60 -7.43 -0.21
C HIS A 694 -21.44 -8.34 0.72
N GLY A 695 -21.91 -9.46 0.19
CA GLY A 695 -22.79 -10.38 0.91
C GLY A 695 -24.28 -10.10 0.74
N ALA A 696 -24.64 -8.95 0.15
CA ALA A 696 -26.00 -8.63 -0.27
C ALA A 696 -26.07 -8.48 -1.80
N LYS A 697 -27.21 -8.79 -2.39
CA LYS A 697 -27.48 -8.58 -3.82
C LYS A 697 -28.63 -7.61 -3.98
N CYS A 698 -28.42 -6.53 -4.70
CA CYS A 698 -29.47 -5.62 -5.13
C CYS A 698 -30.24 -6.24 -6.29
N GLY A 699 -31.56 -6.36 -6.18
CA GLY A 699 -32.45 -6.82 -7.25
C GLY A 699 -32.90 -5.66 -8.13
N GLU A 700 -33.61 -5.97 -9.24
CA GLU A 700 -34.12 -4.98 -10.23
C GLU A 700 -35.05 -3.92 -9.60
N GLU A 701 -35.66 -4.19 -8.45
CA GLU A 701 -36.54 -3.26 -7.74
C GLU A 701 -35.79 -2.44 -6.65
N GLY A 702 -34.43 -2.46 -6.61
CA GLY A 702 -33.64 -1.81 -5.56
C GLY A 702 -33.76 -2.50 -4.19
N VAL A 703 -34.26 -3.73 -4.14
CA VAL A 703 -34.39 -4.53 -2.90
C VAL A 703 -33.14 -5.35 -2.71
N TYR A 704 -32.44 -5.10 -1.60
CA TYR A 704 -31.26 -5.89 -1.22
C TYR A 704 -31.65 -7.22 -0.56
N ARG A 705 -31.02 -8.30 -0.98
CA ARG A 705 -31.24 -9.65 -0.47
C ARG A 705 -29.96 -10.26 0.06
N VAL A 706 -30.05 -10.95 1.17
CA VAL A 706 -28.93 -11.60 1.88
C VAL A 706 -29.23 -13.08 2.08
N ARG A 707 -28.17 -13.89 2.18
CA ARG A 707 -28.31 -15.32 2.51
C ARG A 707 -28.23 -15.52 4.02
N VAL A 708 -29.11 -16.34 4.56
CA VAL A 708 -29.20 -16.66 5.98
C VAL A 708 -29.36 -18.17 6.16
N LEU A 709 -29.09 -18.68 7.38
CA LEU A 709 -29.39 -20.03 7.75
C LEU A 709 -30.93 -20.26 7.65
N LYS A 710 -31.35 -21.39 7.09
CA LYS A 710 -32.78 -21.76 7.08
C LYS A 710 -33.31 -21.85 8.50
N SER A 711 -34.52 -21.35 8.73
CA SER A 711 -35.26 -21.66 9.95
C SER A 711 -35.64 -23.15 9.95
N GLU A 712 -35.51 -23.79 11.11
CA GLU A 712 -36.01 -25.19 11.30
C GLU A 712 -37.49 -25.29 11.07
#